data_0cca8717caac09eac88fbb0bc0129814
#
_entry.id   0cca8717caac09eac88fbb0bc0129814
#
_cell.length_a   1.000
_cell.length_b   1.000
_cell.length_c   1.000
_cell.angle_alpha   90.00
_cell.angle_beta   90.00
_cell.angle_gamma   90.00
#
_symmetry.space_group_name_H-M   'P 1'
#
loop_
_entity.id
_entity.type
_entity.pdbx_description
1 polymer ?
#
loop_
_entity_poly.entity_id
_entity_poly.type
_entity_poly.pdbx_seq_one_letter_code
_entity_poly.pdbx_strand_id
1 'polypeptide(L)'
;MKLPIESGAVWECNTDFDMKLLTLLLTFVSAASILSAAPRALPEGKLPDDKRLADLKDLNGYFPFTPPTTKKEWAQRSEKLRHALMVSVGLFPEPDRTPLHPVIHGKIDCGDFTVEKVYFETRPGFFLTGNLYRPKEGSEKRPGVLCPHGHWDEARFYDAGEASVKTQIKEGAEAVLEMGRNPIQARCVGLARLGCTVLQYDMLGYCDNDQISYQLAHRFAKQRPEMISEKNWGLYTPQAESHLQSIMMLQTWNSMRAIDFLQGLDDVDPERIAVTGASGGGTQTFVISALDPRVKVSMPAVMVSTAMQGGCTCENSTLMRVTDGNIAFAALFAPKPLGLTAANDWTKEMAIKGFPELKKTYEVLGASDKVMLHDRTEFGHNYNLPSRQAMYRWFNKHLDLGSGKPDVEQAHKRLTEKDLTVWNDKHPKPKGGDDFERTLLAALMEDSAKKVAADPEVARRGWEVVLDSKLKDAGKVEWQLVSKKDRGSYLEMPGLHNNSTYNEQVPVVWLYPKEKWNKRAVIWLSPDGKAGLYDQNGEPRAEVKKLLADGNSVCGMDLFLQGEFVADGKAVSETRRVKNPRESAAYTLGYNRPLFVQRLHDVLSTITMIRNDQQGAEKIDLVGLKGAGHWAAAVNFAAGDALDRVVIETGGFEFIKVKSIRDPDLLPGAAKYGDMGGLIKLAPKAPWVVDQKGLPDWLK
;
A
#
# COMPACT_ATOMS: atom_id res chain seq x y z
N MET A 1 -25.16 -40.34 -26.93
CA MET A 1 -25.31 -40.81 -28.31
C MET A 1 -23.90 -41.00 -28.87
N LYS A 2 -23.60 -42.21 -29.40
CA LYS A 2 -22.28 -42.76 -29.69
C LYS A 2 -21.56 -42.06 -30.84
N LEU A 3 -20.23 -42.00 -30.70
CA LEU A 3 -19.23 -41.73 -31.76
C LEU A 3 -19.34 -42.69 -32.98
N PRO A 4 -18.69 -42.35 -34.10
CA PRO A 4 -17.79 -43.38 -34.65
C PRO A 4 -16.36 -42.88 -34.89
N ILE A 5 -15.45 -43.85 -34.81
CA ILE A 5 -14.02 -43.90 -35.10
C ILE A 5 -13.83 -44.24 -36.59
N GLU A 6 -12.90 -43.58 -37.29
CA GLU A 6 -12.20 -44.10 -38.47
C GLU A 6 -10.78 -43.53 -38.49
N SER A 7 -9.79 -44.30 -38.39
CA SER A 7 -8.89 -45.12 -39.20
C SER A 7 -7.81 -44.31 -39.93
N GLY A 8 -6.59 -44.39 -39.49
CA GLY A 8 -5.35 -44.92 -40.03
C GLY A 8 -4.76 -44.26 -41.29
N ALA A 9 -3.63 -43.60 -41.15
CA ALA A 9 -2.64 -43.49 -42.20
C ALA A 9 -1.24 -43.62 -41.62
N VAL A 10 -0.53 -44.66 -42.05
CA VAL A 10 0.87 -44.94 -41.76
C VAL A 10 1.73 -44.07 -42.68
N TRP A 11 2.67 -43.33 -42.13
CA TRP A 11 3.75 -42.68 -42.90
C TRP A 11 5.08 -43.31 -42.54
N GLU A 12 5.72 -43.88 -43.56
CA GLU A 12 7.08 -44.44 -43.50
C GLU A 12 8.08 -43.30 -43.28
N CYS A 13 8.96 -43.49 -42.34
CA CYS A 13 10.05 -42.60 -41.99
C CYS A 13 11.25 -42.84 -42.90
N ASN A 14 11.67 -41.83 -43.66
CA ASN A 14 12.84 -41.88 -44.54
C ASN A 14 14.06 -41.39 -43.75
N THR A 15 15.01 -42.29 -43.47
CA THR A 15 16.06 -42.12 -42.44
C THR A 15 17.36 -41.46 -42.92
N ASP A 16 17.37 -40.71 -44.02
CA ASP A 16 18.66 -40.20 -44.60
C ASP A 16 18.85 -38.67 -44.54
N PHE A 17 17.95 -37.94 -43.88
CA PHE A 17 18.07 -36.45 -43.80
C PHE A 17 18.47 -35.88 -42.44
N ASP A 18 18.47 -36.70 -41.39
CA ASP A 18 18.59 -36.19 -39.99
C ASP A 18 20.02 -36.11 -39.44
N MET A 19 21.02 -36.74 -40.12
CA MET A 19 22.39 -36.76 -39.54
C MET A 19 23.25 -35.54 -39.85
N LYS A 20 22.94 -34.74 -40.86
CA LYS A 20 23.67 -33.49 -41.18
C LYS A 20 23.13 -32.26 -40.44
N LEU A 21 21.86 -32.28 -40.02
CA LEU A 21 21.27 -31.21 -39.25
C LEU A 21 21.64 -31.26 -37.74
N LEU A 22 21.83 -32.50 -37.23
CA LEU A 22 22.25 -32.70 -35.83
C LEU A 22 23.72 -32.31 -35.60
N THR A 23 24.58 -32.42 -36.60
CA THR A 23 26.00 -31.99 -36.49
C THR A 23 26.15 -30.48 -36.62
N LEU A 24 25.23 -29.76 -37.27
CA LEU A 24 25.21 -28.30 -37.33
C LEU A 24 24.60 -27.66 -36.08
N LEU A 25 23.66 -28.32 -35.38
CA LEU A 25 23.09 -27.87 -34.12
C LEU A 25 24.04 -28.09 -32.94
N LEU A 26 24.90 -29.09 -32.97
CA LEU A 26 25.91 -29.34 -31.91
C LEU A 26 27.13 -28.40 -31.98
N THR A 27 27.39 -27.76 -33.15
CA THR A 27 28.47 -26.77 -33.29
C THR A 27 28.03 -25.34 -32.96
N PHE A 28 26.72 -25.06 -32.84
CA PHE A 28 26.22 -23.75 -32.42
C PHE A 28 25.94 -23.62 -30.91
N VAL A 29 26.01 -24.71 -30.13
CA VAL A 29 25.79 -24.69 -28.66
C VAL A 29 27.08 -24.43 -27.89
N SER A 30 28.25 -24.39 -28.51
CA SER A 30 29.52 -24.15 -27.81
C SER A 30 30.09 -22.76 -27.96
N ALA A 31 29.35 -21.78 -28.52
CA ALA A 31 29.73 -20.35 -28.52
C ALA A 31 28.82 -19.54 -27.59
N ALA A 32 28.16 -20.17 -26.60
CA ALA A 32 27.47 -19.47 -25.53
C ALA A 32 28.53 -19.02 -24.50
N SER A 33 29.01 -17.79 -24.71
CA SER A 33 29.48 -16.85 -23.68
C SER A 33 30.25 -17.51 -22.51
N ILE A 34 31.56 -17.61 -22.67
CA ILE A 34 32.46 -17.38 -21.53
C ILE A 34 32.32 -15.87 -21.20
N LEU A 35 31.21 -15.47 -20.64
CA LEU A 35 31.18 -14.31 -19.74
C LEU A 35 32.08 -14.73 -18.61
N SER A 36 33.26 -14.14 -18.52
CA SER A 36 34.14 -14.34 -17.37
C SER A 36 33.35 -14.02 -16.14
N ALA A 37 32.86 -15.07 -15.47
CA ALA A 37 31.99 -14.95 -14.34
C ALA A 37 32.76 -14.24 -13.22
N ALA A 38 32.20 -13.18 -12.66
CA ALA A 38 32.70 -12.60 -11.44
C ALA A 38 32.94 -13.68 -10.37
N PRO A 39 33.92 -13.52 -9.49
CA PRO A 39 34.16 -14.51 -8.45
C PRO A 39 32.92 -14.80 -7.64
N ARG A 40 32.60 -16.09 -7.49
CA ARG A 40 31.43 -16.51 -6.74
C ARG A 40 31.72 -16.55 -5.25
N ALA A 41 30.74 -16.08 -4.47
CA ALA A 41 30.72 -16.24 -3.01
C ALA A 41 30.06 -17.55 -2.58
N LEU A 42 29.21 -18.15 -3.40
CA LEU A 42 28.50 -19.39 -3.12
C LEU A 42 28.89 -20.49 -4.15
N PRO A 43 28.80 -21.76 -3.78
CA PRO A 43 28.92 -22.86 -4.73
C PRO A 43 27.96 -22.70 -5.89
N GLU A 44 28.33 -23.23 -7.05
CA GLU A 44 27.47 -23.19 -8.22
C GLU A 44 26.10 -23.83 -7.94
N GLY A 45 25.02 -23.17 -8.40
CA GLY A 45 23.66 -23.61 -8.18
C GLY A 45 23.10 -23.39 -6.77
N LYS A 46 23.93 -22.91 -5.81
CA LYS A 46 23.45 -22.55 -4.48
C LYS A 46 23.01 -21.08 -4.42
N LEU A 47 21.82 -20.86 -3.86
CA LEU A 47 21.29 -19.51 -3.60
C LEU A 47 21.72 -19.02 -2.20
N PRO A 48 21.73 -17.69 -1.96
CA PRO A 48 21.93 -17.14 -0.63
C PRO A 48 20.90 -17.66 0.38
N ASP A 49 21.30 -17.82 1.63
CA ASP A 49 20.38 -18.07 2.75
C ASP A 49 19.72 -16.76 3.17
N ASP A 50 18.68 -16.40 2.42
CA ASP A 50 18.05 -15.10 2.53
C ASP A 50 16.53 -15.24 2.66
N LYS A 51 16.00 -14.73 3.76
CA LYS A 51 14.56 -14.78 4.09
C LYS A 51 13.67 -14.19 2.99
N ARG A 52 14.18 -13.24 2.23
CA ARG A 52 13.43 -12.59 1.14
C ARG A 52 13.14 -13.52 -0.03
N LEU A 53 13.85 -14.65 -0.16
CA LEU A 53 13.57 -15.68 -1.16
C LEU A 53 12.30 -16.51 -0.85
N ALA A 54 11.81 -16.44 0.39
CA ALA A 54 10.56 -17.09 0.79
C ALA A 54 9.34 -16.52 0.04
N ASP A 55 8.18 -17.15 0.22
CA ASP A 55 6.92 -16.72 -0.36
C ASP A 55 6.55 -15.31 0.09
N LEU A 56 5.97 -14.55 -0.85
CA LEU A 56 5.49 -13.20 -0.58
C LEU A 56 4.27 -13.23 0.37
N LYS A 57 4.20 -12.27 1.26
CA LYS A 57 2.98 -12.03 2.05
C LYS A 57 1.86 -11.55 1.13
N ASP A 58 0.66 -12.04 1.36
CA ASP A 58 -0.55 -11.56 0.70
C ASP A 58 -1.55 -10.98 1.71
N LEU A 59 -2.77 -10.70 1.28
CA LEU A 59 -3.83 -10.16 2.14
C LEU A 59 -4.30 -11.13 3.23
N ASN A 60 -3.98 -12.42 3.10
CA ASN A 60 -4.29 -13.45 4.08
C ASN A 60 -3.05 -13.76 4.93
N GLY A 61 -3.26 -14.45 6.03
CA GLY A 61 -2.17 -14.85 6.91
C GLY A 61 -2.35 -14.29 8.31
N TYR A 62 -1.25 -14.11 9.02
CA TYR A 62 -1.27 -13.57 10.38
C TYR A 62 -0.54 -12.23 10.44
N PHE A 63 -1.28 -11.18 10.81
CA PHE A 63 -0.79 -9.81 10.99
C PHE A 63 -0.83 -9.46 12.48
N PRO A 64 0.22 -9.80 13.24
CA PRO A 64 0.27 -9.55 14.67
C PRO A 64 0.37 -8.05 14.96
N PHE A 65 -0.17 -7.65 16.10
CA PHE A 65 0.00 -6.32 16.64
C PHE A 65 0.65 -6.42 18.04
N THR A 66 1.77 -5.75 18.25
CA THR A 66 2.41 -5.67 19.55
C THR A 66 1.93 -4.42 20.26
N PRO A 67 1.23 -4.52 21.40
CA PRO A 67 0.79 -3.35 22.15
C PRO A 67 1.99 -2.56 22.71
N PRO A 68 1.85 -1.23 22.87
CA PRO A 68 2.88 -0.43 23.51
C PRO A 68 3.01 -0.78 25.00
N THR A 69 4.18 -0.53 25.57
CA THR A 69 4.44 -0.71 26.99
C THR A 69 4.21 0.59 27.80
N THR A 70 4.30 1.76 27.14
CA THR A 70 4.13 3.08 27.75
C THR A 70 3.34 4.04 26.86
N LYS A 71 2.73 5.07 27.45
CA LYS A 71 2.08 6.17 26.72
C LYS A 71 3.05 6.90 25.77
N LYS A 72 4.30 7.08 26.20
CA LYS A 72 5.33 7.78 25.40
C LYS A 72 5.69 6.97 24.14
N GLU A 73 5.88 5.67 24.29
CA GLU A 73 6.13 4.76 23.18
C GLU A 73 4.98 4.83 22.17
N TRP A 74 3.73 4.75 22.65
CA TRP A 74 2.56 4.83 21.78
C TRP A 74 2.45 6.17 21.05
N ALA A 75 2.69 7.27 21.74
CA ALA A 75 2.64 8.60 21.13
C ALA A 75 3.60 8.70 19.94
N GLN A 76 4.84 8.23 20.10
CA GLN A 76 5.85 8.24 19.04
C GLN A 76 5.51 7.27 17.89
N ARG A 77 5.07 6.05 18.25
CA ARG A 77 4.71 5.02 17.26
C ARG A 77 3.46 5.42 16.47
N SER A 78 2.42 5.90 17.14
CA SER A 78 1.16 6.27 16.51
C SER A 78 1.30 7.47 15.56
N GLU A 79 2.17 8.43 15.85
CA GLU A 79 2.49 9.53 14.93
C GLU A 79 3.11 9.01 13.64
N LYS A 80 4.14 8.17 13.74
CA LYS A 80 4.79 7.55 12.57
C LYS A 80 3.83 6.69 11.76
N LEU A 81 3.06 5.84 12.44
CA LEU A 81 2.10 4.94 11.79
C LEU A 81 0.98 5.71 11.08
N ARG A 82 0.46 6.78 11.72
CA ARG A 82 -0.55 7.66 11.10
C ARG A 82 0.01 8.37 9.86
N HIS A 83 1.24 8.86 9.94
CA HIS A 83 1.90 9.48 8.80
C HIS A 83 2.12 8.47 7.66
N ALA A 84 2.62 7.27 7.96
CA ALA A 84 2.78 6.20 6.98
C ALA A 84 1.44 5.80 6.34
N LEU A 85 0.35 5.73 7.12
CA LEU A 85 -0.98 5.47 6.60
C LEU A 85 -1.47 6.60 5.69
N MET A 86 -1.28 7.88 6.06
CA MET A 86 -1.62 9.03 5.21
C MET A 86 -0.87 9.00 3.86
N VAL A 87 0.42 8.66 3.88
CA VAL A 87 1.23 8.51 2.65
C VAL A 87 0.71 7.34 1.81
N SER A 88 0.56 6.16 2.41
CA SER A 88 0.20 4.94 1.68
C SER A 88 -1.21 4.97 1.08
N VAL A 89 -2.17 5.66 1.73
CA VAL A 89 -3.49 5.92 1.14
C VAL A 89 -3.48 7.12 0.17
N GLY A 90 -2.32 7.71 -0.14
CA GLY A 90 -2.16 8.77 -1.13
C GLY A 90 -2.63 10.16 -0.70
N LEU A 91 -2.92 10.37 0.60
CA LEU A 91 -3.46 11.63 1.13
C LEU A 91 -2.40 12.53 1.81
N PHE A 92 -1.12 12.25 1.62
CA PHE A 92 -0.06 13.16 2.03
C PHE A 92 0.74 13.64 0.80
N PRO A 93 0.88 14.96 0.57
CA PRO A 93 0.12 16.03 1.23
C PRO A 93 -1.39 15.92 0.96
N GLU A 94 -2.19 16.37 1.92
CA GLU A 94 -3.65 16.35 1.80
C GLU A 94 -4.10 17.22 0.62
N PRO A 95 -5.05 16.75 -0.24
CA PRO A 95 -5.62 17.57 -1.30
C PRO A 95 -6.29 18.84 -0.77
N ASP A 96 -6.41 19.88 -1.60
CA ASP A 96 -7.10 21.11 -1.21
C ASP A 96 -8.59 20.85 -0.97
N ARG A 97 -9.11 21.40 0.13
CA ARG A 97 -10.54 21.33 0.46
C ARG A 97 -11.29 22.42 -0.30
N THR A 98 -11.74 22.07 -1.50
CA THR A 98 -12.58 22.95 -2.32
C THR A 98 -13.99 23.07 -1.74
N PRO A 99 -14.78 24.13 -2.09
CA PRO A 99 -16.19 24.22 -1.69
C PRO A 99 -16.97 22.96 -2.10
N LEU A 100 -17.89 22.51 -1.23
CA LEU A 100 -18.66 21.28 -1.45
C LEU A 100 -19.87 21.49 -2.38
N HIS A 101 -20.41 22.71 -2.48
CA HIS A 101 -21.65 23.02 -3.22
C HIS A 101 -22.75 21.97 -2.94
N PRO A 102 -23.15 21.75 -1.68
CA PRO A 102 -24.08 20.68 -1.33
C PRO A 102 -25.49 20.97 -1.84
N VAL A 103 -26.13 19.95 -2.39
CA VAL A 103 -27.54 19.99 -2.79
C VAL A 103 -28.28 18.92 -1.99
N ILE A 104 -29.30 19.36 -1.23
CA ILE A 104 -30.21 18.53 -0.46
C ILE A 104 -31.61 18.72 -1.07
N HIS A 105 -32.23 17.60 -1.48
CA HIS A 105 -33.54 17.69 -2.16
C HIS A 105 -34.38 16.44 -1.92
N GLY A 106 -35.61 16.42 -2.43
CA GLY A 106 -36.47 15.23 -2.49
C GLY A 106 -36.80 14.66 -1.12
N LYS A 107 -37.14 15.53 -0.16
CA LYS A 107 -37.50 15.16 1.22
C LYS A 107 -38.67 14.18 1.28
N ILE A 108 -38.50 13.07 1.96
CA ILE A 108 -39.47 12.01 2.21
C ILE A 108 -39.85 12.02 3.69
N ASP A 109 -41.10 12.13 3.97
CA ASP A 109 -41.64 12.00 5.33
C ASP A 109 -41.87 10.51 5.69
N CYS A 110 -41.16 10.03 6.71
CA CYS A 110 -41.25 8.64 7.18
C CYS A 110 -41.92 8.51 8.57
N GLY A 111 -42.68 9.50 9.00
CA GLY A 111 -43.34 9.54 10.30
C GLY A 111 -42.49 10.26 11.36
N ASP A 112 -41.67 9.55 12.07
CA ASP A 112 -40.79 10.06 13.14
C ASP A 112 -39.42 10.56 12.64
N PHE A 113 -39.07 10.27 11.40
CA PHE A 113 -37.87 10.76 10.75
C PHE A 113 -38.13 11.20 9.30
N THR A 114 -37.16 11.85 8.68
CA THR A 114 -37.18 12.20 7.26
C THR A 114 -35.96 11.64 6.56
N VAL A 115 -36.07 11.42 5.24
CA VAL A 115 -34.95 11.04 4.38
C VAL A 115 -34.85 12.02 3.22
N GLU A 116 -33.66 12.53 2.97
CA GLU A 116 -33.39 13.50 1.90
C GLU A 116 -32.29 12.95 1.00
N LYS A 117 -32.36 13.29 -0.28
CA LYS A 117 -31.35 12.96 -1.30
C LYS A 117 -30.26 14.02 -1.24
N VAL A 118 -29.01 13.59 -1.31
CA VAL A 118 -27.84 14.48 -1.15
C VAL A 118 -26.80 14.20 -2.20
N TYR A 119 -26.24 15.24 -2.77
CA TYR A 119 -24.97 15.18 -3.48
C TYR A 119 -24.15 16.46 -3.25
N PHE A 120 -22.81 16.32 -3.33
CA PHE A 120 -21.88 17.44 -3.20
C PHE A 120 -20.54 17.11 -3.85
N GLU A 121 -19.80 18.15 -4.21
CA GLU A 121 -18.46 18.00 -4.81
C GLU A 121 -17.40 17.69 -3.73
N THR A 122 -16.73 16.56 -3.88
CA THR A 122 -15.54 16.24 -3.04
C THR A 122 -14.26 16.82 -3.66
N ARG A 123 -14.27 17.00 -4.97
CA ARG A 123 -13.35 17.79 -5.81
C ARG A 123 -14.19 18.43 -6.92
N PRO A 124 -13.70 19.49 -7.58
CA PRO A 124 -14.45 20.10 -8.68
C PRO A 124 -14.87 19.07 -9.73
N GLY A 125 -16.17 18.93 -9.96
CA GLY A 125 -16.77 17.96 -10.89
C GLY A 125 -16.78 16.51 -10.43
N PHE A 126 -16.24 16.18 -9.24
CA PHE A 126 -16.31 14.85 -8.64
C PHE A 126 -17.27 14.83 -7.46
N PHE A 127 -18.36 14.08 -7.61
CA PHE A 127 -19.48 14.12 -6.68
C PHE A 127 -19.52 12.91 -5.76
N LEU A 128 -19.95 13.15 -4.51
CA LEU A 128 -20.40 12.14 -3.58
C LEU A 128 -21.91 12.23 -3.45
N THR A 129 -22.58 11.08 -3.47
CA THR A 129 -24.04 10.94 -3.38
C THR A 129 -24.45 10.17 -2.14
N GLY A 130 -25.68 10.31 -1.72
CA GLY A 130 -26.22 9.55 -0.58
C GLY A 130 -27.60 9.98 -0.13
N ASN A 131 -28.00 9.48 1.03
CA ASN A 131 -29.22 9.87 1.71
C ASN A 131 -28.96 10.35 3.12
N LEU A 132 -29.62 11.42 3.50
CA LEU A 132 -29.55 12.06 4.80
C LEU A 132 -30.80 11.73 5.61
N TYR A 133 -30.62 11.03 6.73
CA TYR A 133 -31.68 10.65 7.66
C TYR A 133 -31.67 11.62 8.83
N ARG A 134 -32.83 12.21 9.16
CA ARG A 134 -32.97 13.18 10.25
C ARG A 134 -34.16 12.85 11.13
N PRO A 135 -34.05 12.88 12.46
CA PRO A 135 -35.21 12.86 13.34
C PRO A 135 -36.05 14.12 13.15
N LYS A 136 -37.36 14.02 13.27
CA LYS A 136 -38.27 15.19 13.22
C LYS A 136 -38.27 15.99 14.50
N GLU A 137 -38.05 15.33 15.61
CA GLU A 137 -38.12 15.93 16.95
C GLU A 137 -36.74 15.85 17.62
N GLY A 138 -36.52 16.61 18.69
CA GLY A 138 -35.34 16.56 19.51
C GLY A 138 -34.48 17.82 19.45
N SER A 139 -33.19 17.70 19.75
CA SER A 139 -32.24 18.80 19.89
C SER A 139 -32.02 19.58 18.59
N GLU A 140 -31.78 20.89 18.69
CA GLU A 140 -31.33 21.74 17.58
C GLU A 140 -29.94 21.33 17.05
N LYS A 141 -29.05 20.84 17.90
CA LYS A 141 -27.71 20.35 17.58
C LYS A 141 -27.61 18.86 17.90
N ARG A 142 -27.45 18.03 16.88
CA ARG A 142 -27.43 16.56 16.93
C ARG A 142 -26.05 15.99 16.60
N PRO A 143 -25.69 14.82 17.13
CA PRO A 143 -24.54 14.11 16.62
C PRO A 143 -24.69 13.79 15.11
N GLY A 144 -23.60 13.96 14.37
CA GLY A 144 -23.49 13.55 12.97
C GLY A 144 -22.92 12.15 12.86
N VAL A 145 -23.60 11.24 12.13
CA VAL A 145 -23.11 9.88 11.93
C VAL A 145 -22.87 9.58 10.46
N LEU A 146 -21.66 9.15 10.14
CA LEU A 146 -21.27 8.70 8.83
C LEU A 146 -21.46 7.19 8.72
N CYS A 147 -22.17 6.73 7.70
CA CYS A 147 -22.48 5.32 7.48
C CYS A 147 -21.97 4.79 6.14
N PRO A 148 -20.66 4.50 5.97
CA PRO A 148 -20.16 3.78 4.80
C PRO A 148 -20.73 2.37 4.75
N HIS A 149 -21.00 1.87 3.52
CA HIS A 149 -21.51 0.51 3.33
C HIS A 149 -20.43 -0.44 2.79
N GLY A 150 -20.63 -1.74 2.93
CA GLY A 150 -19.79 -2.78 2.35
C GLY A 150 -20.19 -3.18 0.93
N HIS A 151 -19.70 -4.36 0.49
CA HIS A 151 -19.92 -4.88 -0.86
C HIS A 151 -21.23 -5.67 -0.99
N TRP A 152 -22.33 -5.15 -0.46
CA TRP A 152 -23.65 -5.70 -0.71
C TRP A 152 -24.15 -5.28 -2.08
N ASP A 153 -24.81 -6.19 -2.79
CA ASP A 153 -25.42 -5.87 -4.06
C ASP A 153 -26.38 -4.68 -3.90
N GLU A 154 -26.35 -3.74 -4.85
CA GLU A 154 -27.17 -2.54 -4.83
C GLU A 154 -27.01 -1.64 -3.58
N ALA A 155 -26.10 -1.97 -2.67
CA ALA A 155 -25.73 -1.16 -1.51
C ALA A 155 -26.94 -0.57 -0.75
N ARG A 156 -27.16 0.76 -0.76
CA ARG A 156 -28.28 1.39 -0.05
C ARG A 156 -29.65 1.05 -0.63
N PHE A 157 -29.73 0.52 -1.84
CA PHE A 157 -30.97 0.01 -2.46
C PHE A 157 -31.22 -1.45 -2.13
N TYR A 158 -30.32 -2.13 -1.43
CA TYR A 158 -30.35 -3.55 -1.12
C TYR A 158 -31.71 -4.03 -0.61
N ASP A 159 -32.11 -5.23 -1.03
CA ASP A 159 -33.26 -5.96 -0.53
C ASP A 159 -32.91 -7.45 -0.39
N ALA A 160 -32.78 -7.92 0.84
CA ALA A 160 -32.49 -9.33 1.13
C ALA A 160 -33.64 -10.27 0.70
N GLY A 161 -34.83 -9.75 0.43
CA GLY A 161 -36.03 -10.50 0.15
C GLY A 161 -36.69 -11.08 1.41
N GLU A 162 -37.98 -11.19 1.38
CA GLU A 162 -38.81 -11.62 2.54
C GLU A 162 -38.45 -13.02 3.03
N ALA A 163 -38.21 -13.97 2.10
CA ALA A 163 -37.91 -15.35 2.45
C ALA A 163 -36.59 -15.48 3.22
N SER A 164 -35.55 -14.76 2.78
CA SER A 164 -34.23 -14.70 3.45
C SER A 164 -34.38 -14.13 4.86
N VAL A 165 -35.08 -13.01 5.01
CA VAL A 165 -35.29 -12.39 6.33
C VAL A 165 -36.07 -13.26 7.29
N LYS A 166 -37.10 -13.97 6.82
CA LYS A 166 -37.82 -14.95 7.66
C LYS A 166 -36.89 -16.05 8.19
N THR A 167 -35.93 -16.49 7.42
CA THR A 167 -34.87 -17.41 7.88
C THR A 167 -33.99 -16.75 8.93
N GLN A 168 -33.53 -15.55 8.69
CA GLN A 168 -32.68 -14.78 9.62
C GLN A 168 -33.40 -14.51 10.96
N ILE A 169 -34.73 -14.29 10.94
CA ILE A 169 -35.55 -14.15 12.16
C ILE A 169 -35.57 -15.45 12.95
N LYS A 170 -35.74 -16.60 12.29
CA LYS A 170 -35.72 -17.92 12.96
C LYS A 170 -34.33 -18.22 13.59
N GLU A 171 -33.26 -17.74 12.98
CA GLU A 171 -31.87 -17.89 13.46
C GLU A 171 -31.53 -16.85 14.53
N GLY A 172 -32.36 -15.87 14.81
CA GLY A 172 -32.09 -14.79 15.75
C GLY A 172 -31.15 -13.70 15.21
N ALA A 173 -30.88 -13.71 13.92
CA ALA A 173 -30.06 -12.68 13.25
C ALA A 173 -30.86 -11.39 12.99
N GLU A 174 -32.17 -11.49 12.85
CA GLU A 174 -33.13 -10.37 12.71
C GLU A 174 -34.36 -10.59 13.59
N ALA A 175 -35.12 -9.53 13.82
CA ALA A 175 -36.39 -9.62 14.57
C ALA A 175 -37.57 -8.95 13.83
N VAL A 176 -37.29 -7.96 13.00
CA VAL A 176 -38.29 -7.15 12.28
C VAL A 176 -38.08 -7.33 10.79
N LEU A 177 -39.11 -7.77 10.08
CA LEU A 177 -39.04 -8.09 8.65
C LEU A 177 -38.50 -6.90 7.83
N GLU A 178 -39.04 -5.72 8.00
CA GLU A 178 -38.66 -4.53 7.22
C GLU A 178 -37.22 -4.10 7.49
N MET A 179 -36.73 -4.24 8.73
CA MET A 179 -35.37 -3.92 9.11
C MET A 179 -34.39 -4.91 8.49
N GLY A 180 -34.69 -6.21 8.53
CA GLY A 180 -33.83 -7.25 7.94
C GLY A 180 -33.75 -7.20 6.40
N ARG A 181 -34.81 -6.69 5.73
CA ARG A 181 -34.80 -6.55 4.26
C ARG A 181 -33.72 -5.59 3.77
N ASN A 182 -33.47 -4.52 4.52
CA ASN A 182 -32.33 -3.63 4.23
C ASN A 182 -31.62 -3.22 5.52
N PRO A 183 -30.63 -3.98 5.99
CA PRO A 183 -29.88 -3.67 7.22
C PRO A 183 -29.05 -2.38 7.11
N ILE A 184 -28.78 -1.88 5.90
CA ILE A 184 -28.10 -0.61 5.66
C ILE A 184 -29.05 0.56 6.00
N GLN A 185 -30.31 0.53 5.52
CA GLN A 185 -31.33 1.51 5.92
C GLN A 185 -31.68 1.36 7.39
N ALA A 186 -31.88 0.13 7.88
CA ALA A 186 -32.21 -0.15 9.28
C ALA A 186 -31.26 0.56 10.25
N ARG A 187 -29.97 0.45 10.03
CA ARG A 187 -28.94 1.14 10.83
C ARG A 187 -29.14 2.65 10.86
N CYS A 188 -29.38 3.24 9.68
CA CYS A 188 -29.59 4.69 9.58
C CYS A 188 -30.88 5.16 10.25
N VAL A 189 -31.97 4.41 10.08
CA VAL A 189 -33.26 4.67 10.73
C VAL A 189 -33.13 4.56 12.25
N GLY A 190 -32.49 3.50 12.76
CA GLY A 190 -32.24 3.32 14.19
C GLY A 190 -31.46 4.48 14.80
N LEU A 191 -30.39 4.92 14.14
CA LEU A 191 -29.57 6.06 14.57
C LEU A 191 -30.34 7.39 14.50
N ALA A 192 -31.17 7.60 13.45
CA ALA A 192 -32.00 8.79 13.37
C ALA A 192 -33.04 8.83 14.52
N ARG A 193 -33.67 7.68 14.82
CA ARG A 193 -34.57 7.55 15.97
C ARG A 193 -33.90 7.77 17.33
N LEU A 194 -32.62 7.50 17.41
CA LEU A 194 -31.81 7.84 18.59
C LEU A 194 -31.41 9.33 18.68
N GLY A 195 -31.80 10.13 17.69
CA GLY A 195 -31.56 11.58 17.69
C GLY A 195 -30.33 12.03 16.89
N CYS A 196 -29.76 11.17 16.04
CA CYS A 196 -28.61 11.52 15.19
C CYS A 196 -29.05 12.03 13.81
N THR A 197 -28.28 12.94 13.21
CA THR A 197 -28.32 13.24 11.79
C THR A 197 -27.35 12.27 11.10
N VAL A 198 -27.86 11.43 10.18
CA VAL A 198 -27.11 10.29 9.63
C VAL A 198 -26.93 10.45 8.13
N LEU A 199 -25.69 10.42 7.64
CA LEU A 199 -25.39 10.37 6.22
C LEU A 199 -25.02 8.94 5.80
N GLN A 200 -25.91 8.31 5.05
CA GLN A 200 -25.63 7.10 4.28
C GLN A 200 -25.14 7.53 2.91
N TYR A 201 -23.85 7.47 2.67
CA TYR A 201 -23.28 7.85 1.38
C TYR A 201 -22.88 6.63 0.56
N ASP A 202 -22.84 6.80 -0.75
CA ASP A 202 -22.43 5.77 -1.70
C ASP A 202 -20.92 5.60 -1.71
N MET A 203 -20.47 4.37 -1.53
CA MET A 203 -19.09 4.01 -1.80
C MET A 203 -18.84 4.12 -3.32
N LEU A 204 -17.61 4.43 -3.68
CA LEU A 204 -17.22 4.69 -5.07
C LEU A 204 -17.64 3.54 -6.00
N GLY A 205 -18.31 3.84 -7.09
CA GLY A 205 -18.82 2.86 -8.06
C GLY A 205 -20.17 2.23 -7.69
N TYR A 206 -20.77 2.58 -6.56
CA TYR A 206 -22.10 2.07 -6.15
C TYR A 206 -23.19 3.11 -6.35
N CYS A 207 -24.41 2.61 -6.58
CA CYS A 207 -25.65 3.40 -6.67
C CYS A 207 -25.50 4.61 -7.61
N ASP A 208 -25.58 5.80 -7.05
CA ASP A 208 -25.51 7.06 -7.79
C ASP A 208 -24.08 7.63 -7.90
N ASN A 209 -23.08 7.03 -7.21
CA ASN A 209 -21.68 7.46 -7.22
C ASN A 209 -20.85 6.64 -8.21
N ASP A 210 -21.14 6.73 -9.49
CA ASP A 210 -20.57 5.87 -10.52
C ASP A 210 -19.75 6.60 -11.61
N GLN A 211 -19.31 7.84 -11.35
CA GLN A 211 -18.36 8.54 -12.24
C GLN A 211 -17.06 7.72 -12.42
N ILE A 212 -16.65 6.99 -11.40
CA ILE A 212 -15.72 5.86 -11.46
C ILE A 212 -16.58 4.60 -11.36
N SER A 213 -16.56 3.75 -12.38
CA SER A 213 -17.48 2.63 -12.48
C SER A 213 -17.25 1.56 -11.39
N TYR A 214 -18.31 0.79 -11.05
CA TYR A 214 -18.22 -0.37 -10.19
C TYR A 214 -17.18 -1.39 -10.66
N GLN A 215 -17.11 -1.61 -11.98
CA GLN A 215 -16.14 -2.51 -12.58
C GLN A 215 -14.71 -2.07 -12.28
N LEU A 216 -14.42 -0.77 -12.39
CA LEU A 216 -13.09 -0.24 -12.10
C LEU A 216 -12.80 -0.23 -10.59
N ALA A 217 -13.75 0.20 -9.76
CA ALA A 217 -13.54 0.34 -8.33
C ALA A 217 -13.45 -1.00 -7.58
N HIS A 218 -14.24 -2.02 -7.99
CA HIS A 218 -14.40 -3.25 -7.20
C HIS A 218 -14.15 -4.55 -7.96
N ARG A 219 -14.16 -4.52 -9.30
CA ARG A 219 -14.02 -5.70 -10.16
C ARG A 219 -12.86 -5.60 -11.13
N PHE A 220 -11.97 -4.63 -10.96
CA PHE A 220 -10.76 -4.49 -11.77
C PHE A 220 -9.99 -5.82 -11.83
N ALA A 221 -9.62 -6.27 -13.03
CA ALA A 221 -8.97 -7.55 -13.22
C ALA A 221 -7.65 -7.42 -13.98
N LYS A 222 -7.63 -6.67 -15.09
CA LYS A 222 -6.50 -6.60 -16.02
C LYS A 222 -6.01 -5.17 -16.21
N GLN A 223 -4.69 -5.02 -16.36
CA GLN A 223 -4.09 -3.76 -16.74
C GLN A 223 -4.72 -3.20 -18.02
N ARG A 224 -4.76 -1.88 -18.13
CA ARG A 224 -5.31 -1.12 -19.26
C ARG A 224 -4.15 -0.40 -19.96
N PRO A 225 -3.48 -1.04 -20.97
CA PRO A 225 -2.30 -0.45 -21.62
C PRO A 225 -2.57 0.94 -22.22
N GLU A 226 -3.80 1.20 -22.69
CA GLU A 226 -4.25 2.48 -23.23
C GLU A 226 -4.31 3.60 -22.18
N MET A 227 -4.31 3.23 -20.90
CA MET A 227 -4.29 4.15 -19.77
C MET A 227 -2.87 4.41 -19.25
N ILE A 228 -1.85 3.74 -19.78
CA ILE A 228 -0.44 3.94 -19.38
C ILE A 228 0.12 5.13 -20.16
N SER A 229 0.44 6.21 -19.47
CA SER A 229 0.96 7.44 -20.09
C SER A 229 1.69 8.28 -19.04
N GLU A 230 2.78 8.94 -19.43
CA GLU A 230 3.55 9.84 -18.56
C GLU A 230 2.81 11.14 -18.20
N LYS A 231 1.77 11.51 -18.95
CA LYS A 231 1.07 12.79 -18.80
C LYS A 231 -0.42 12.65 -18.46
N ASN A 232 -1.03 11.54 -18.82
CA ASN A 232 -2.48 11.38 -18.78
C ASN A 232 -2.83 9.91 -18.56
N TRP A 233 -2.63 9.43 -17.37
CA TRP A 233 -2.80 8.03 -16.97
C TRP A 233 -4.14 7.76 -16.30
N GLY A 234 -4.46 6.47 -16.13
CA GLY A 234 -5.59 6.00 -15.33
C GLY A 234 -5.16 5.24 -14.08
N LEU A 235 -6.13 4.89 -13.26
CA LEU A 235 -5.95 4.07 -12.04
C LEU A 235 -5.29 2.72 -12.36
N TYR A 236 -4.56 2.17 -11.40
CA TYR A 236 -3.81 0.89 -11.46
C TYR A 236 -2.62 0.86 -12.41
N THR A 237 -2.33 1.94 -13.14
CA THR A 237 -1.13 2.05 -13.96
C THR A 237 0.12 2.29 -13.10
N PRO A 238 1.33 2.02 -13.60
CA PRO A 238 2.56 2.36 -12.89
C PRO A 238 2.64 3.85 -12.51
N GLN A 239 2.08 4.74 -13.33
CA GLN A 239 2.03 6.18 -13.07
C GLN A 239 1.12 6.52 -11.90
N ALA A 240 -0.07 5.90 -11.83
CA ALA A 240 -0.96 6.05 -10.69
C ALA A 240 -0.31 5.55 -9.40
N GLU A 241 0.38 4.40 -9.44
CA GLU A 241 1.12 3.87 -8.29
C GLU A 241 2.28 4.80 -7.88
N SER A 242 3.05 5.34 -8.84
CA SER A 242 4.11 6.31 -8.57
C SER A 242 3.61 7.64 -7.99
N HIS A 243 2.29 7.93 -8.10
CA HIS A 243 1.62 9.06 -7.47
C HIS A 243 0.75 8.66 -6.26
N LEU A 244 0.73 7.37 -5.86
CA LEU A 244 -0.13 6.83 -4.80
C LEU A 244 -1.61 7.15 -5.03
N GLN A 245 -2.05 7.09 -6.28
CA GLN A 245 -3.44 7.33 -6.70
C GLN A 245 -4.16 5.98 -6.83
N SER A 246 -5.15 5.76 -5.99
CA SER A 246 -5.86 4.48 -5.90
C SER A 246 -7.34 4.69 -5.57
N ILE A 247 -8.16 3.65 -5.74
CA ILE A 247 -9.55 3.65 -5.27
C ILE A 247 -9.63 3.89 -3.77
N MET A 248 -8.70 3.32 -2.99
CA MET A 248 -8.61 3.55 -1.55
C MET A 248 -8.40 5.03 -1.22
N MET A 249 -7.53 5.72 -1.98
CA MET A 249 -7.32 7.16 -1.86
C MET A 249 -8.61 7.94 -2.08
N LEU A 250 -9.27 7.74 -3.24
CA LEU A 250 -10.47 8.48 -3.63
C LEU A 250 -11.61 8.27 -2.62
N GLN A 251 -11.78 7.04 -2.16
CA GLN A 251 -12.83 6.68 -1.22
C GLN A 251 -12.57 7.25 0.19
N THR A 252 -11.33 7.23 0.66
CA THR A 252 -10.96 7.84 1.93
C THR A 252 -11.11 9.36 1.88
N TRP A 253 -10.72 9.99 0.77
CA TRP A 253 -10.97 11.41 0.54
C TRP A 253 -12.46 11.74 0.58
N ASN A 254 -13.30 10.97 -0.12
CA ASN A 254 -14.75 11.14 -0.09
C ASN A 254 -15.30 11.04 1.33
N SER A 255 -14.79 10.13 2.16
CA SER A 255 -15.19 10.00 3.56
C SER A 255 -14.80 11.23 4.40
N MET A 256 -13.61 11.81 4.18
CA MET A 256 -13.18 13.06 4.84
C MET A 256 -14.09 14.25 4.44
N ARG A 257 -14.43 14.35 3.15
CA ARG A 257 -15.32 15.38 2.64
C ARG A 257 -16.76 15.20 3.11
N ALA A 258 -17.20 13.96 3.34
CA ALA A 258 -18.49 13.68 3.96
C ALA A 258 -18.56 14.15 5.43
N ILE A 259 -17.44 14.12 6.14
CA ILE A 259 -17.35 14.76 7.49
C ILE A 259 -17.47 16.29 7.37
N ASP A 260 -16.80 16.89 6.38
CA ASP A 260 -16.94 18.33 6.11
C ASP A 260 -18.41 18.72 5.85
N PHE A 261 -19.12 17.89 5.05
CA PHE A 261 -20.53 18.09 4.77
C PHE A 261 -21.39 18.02 6.05
N LEU A 262 -21.20 16.97 6.87
CA LEU A 262 -21.95 16.83 8.12
C LEU A 262 -21.72 18.01 9.08
N GLN A 263 -20.46 18.43 9.22
CA GLN A 263 -20.12 19.58 10.07
C GLN A 263 -20.66 20.92 9.54
N GLY A 264 -20.92 21.00 8.25
CA GLY A 264 -21.51 22.18 7.61
C GLY A 264 -23.04 22.28 7.77
N LEU A 265 -23.72 21.26 8.32
CA LEU A 265 -25.17 21.29 8.53
C LEU A 265 -25.52 22.03 9.82
N ASP A 266 -26.53 22.90 9.74
CA ASP A 266 -26.97 23.72 10.90
C ASP A 266 -27.46 22.89 12.08
N ASP A 267 -28.01 21.70 11.82
CA ASP A 267 -28.56 20.80 12.82
C ASP A 267 -27.56 19.75 13.35
N VAL A 268 -26.28 19.82 12.94
CA VAL A 268 -25.23 18.90 13.41
C VAL A 268 -24.30 19.60 14.40
N ASP A 269 -23.98 18.91 15.49
CA ASP A 269 -22.94 19.29 16.43
C ASP A 269 -21.57 18.85 15.86
N PRO A 270 -20.69 19.75 15.45
CA PRO A 270 -19.42 19.43 14.83
C PRO A 270 -18.46 18.67 15.78
N GLU A 271 -18.69 18.74 17.10
CA GLU A 271 -17.88 18.05 18.10
C GLU A 271 -18.37 16.63 18.40
N ARG A 272 -19.50 16.19 17.83
CA ARG A 272 -20.07 14.86 18.03
C ARG A 272 -20.25 14.09 16.72
N ILE A 273 -19.12 13.82 16.03
CA ILE A 273 -19.10 13.04 14.79
C ILE A 273 -18.75 11.58 15.10
N ALA A 274 -19.54 10.67 14.57
CA ALA A 274 -19.28 9.22 14.67
C ALA A 274 -19.29 8.54 13.30
N VAL A 275 -18.66 7.37 13.22
CA VAL A 275 -18.59 6.58 11.99
C VAL A 275 -18.87 5.10 12.29
N THR A 276 -19.69 4.45 11.45
CA THR A 276 -19.93 3.01 11.54
C THR A 276 -20.27 2.41 10.17
N GLY A 277 -19.66 1.28 9.86
CA GLY A 277 -19.89 0.52 8.63
C GLY A 277 -19.35 -0.89 8.75
N ALA A 278 -19.79 -1.79 7.87
CA ALA A 278 -19.37 -3.18 7.88
C ALA A 278 -18.62 -3.55 6.60
N SER A 279 -17.76 -4.58 6.65
CA SER A 279 -17.02 -5.07 5.48
C SER A 279 -16.15 -3.95 4.87
N GLY A 280 -16.25 -3.66 3.57
CA GLY A 280 -15.58 -2.50 2.94
C GLY A 280 -15.91 -1.18 3.66
N GLY A 281 -17.16 -1.00 4.14
CA GLY A 281 -17.53 0.12 5.01
C GLY A 281 -16.86 0.08 6.39
N GLY A 282 -16.57 -1.12 6.90
CA GLY A 282 -15.75 -1.31 8.10
C GLY A 282 -14.32 -0.85 7.88
N THR A 283 -13.73 -1.16 6.71
CA THR A 283 -12.40 -0.63 6.32
C THR A 283 -12.40 0.89 6.31
N GLN A 284 -13.37 1.53 5.66
CA GLN A 284 -13.47 2.99 5.68
C GLN A 284 -13.69 3.53 7.09
N THR A 285 -14.46 2.83 7.92
CA THR A 285 -14.71 3.24 9.30
C THR A 285 -13.43 3.32 10.12
N PHE A 286 -12.59 2.27 10.15
CA PHE A 286 -11.37 2.33 10.96
C PHE A 286 -10.29 3.22 10.32
N VAL A 287 -10.21 3.29 8.99
CA VAL A 287 -9.22 4.13 8.30
C VAL A 287 -9.53 5.62 8.53
N ILE A 288 -10.78 6.06 8.32
CA ILE A 288 -11.13 7.46 8.54
C ILE A 288 -11.03 7.84 10.02
N SER A 289 -11.36 6.93 10.93
CA SER A 289 -11.19 7.14 12.37
C SER A 289 -9.72 7.29 12.78
N ALA A 290 -8.82 6.57 12.10
CA ALA A 290 -7.38 6.71 12.31
C ALA A 290 -6.81 8.03 11.77
N LEU A 291 -7.35 8.54 10.66
CA LEU A 291 -6.79 9.67 9.93
C LEU A 291 -7.45 11.02 10.23
N ASP A 292 -8.75 11.04 10.51
CA ASP A 292 -9.48 12.27 10.75
C ASP A 292 -9.76 12.50 12.27
N PRO A 293 -9.13 13.48 12.88
CA PRO A 293 -9.26 13.73 14.34
C PRO A 293 -10.67 14.16 14.76
N ARG A 294 -11.52 14.59 13.83
CA ARG A 294 -12.89 15.02 14.07
C ARG A 294 -13.82 13.87 14.44
N VAL A 295 -13.51 12.64 14.06
CA VAL A 295 -14.25 11.46 14.51
C VAL A 295 -14.06 11.26 16.01
N LYS A 296 -15.16 11.16 16.76
CA LYS A 296 -15.16 11.02 18.23
C LYS A 296 -15.54 9.61 18.69
N VAL A 297 -16.41 8.92 17.93
CA VAL A 297 -16.85 7.53 18.23
C VAL A 297 -16.77 6.71 16.95
N SER A 298 -16.26 5.50 17.06
CA SER A 298 -16.06 4.61 15.91
C SER A 298 -16.57 3.20 16.20
N MET A 299 -17.21 2.57 15.20
CA MET A 299 -17.57 1.16 15.30
C MET A 299 -17.48 0.45 13.94
N PRO A 300 -16.26 0.04 13.51
CA PRO A 300 -16.11 -0.84 12.34
C PRO A 300 -16.63 -2.23 12.64
N ALA A 301 -17.52 -2.74 11.78
CA ALA A 301 -18.09 -4.07 11.92
C ALA A 301 -17.41 -5.07 10.97
N VAL A 302 -17.08 -6.26 11.50
CA VAL A 302 -16.60 -7.47 10.80
C VAL A 302 -15.47 -7.25 9.81
N MET A 303 -14.50 -6.35 10.13
CA MET A 303 -13.37 -6.07 9.24
C MET A 303 -12.01 -5.90 9.94
N VAL A 304 -11.97 -5.45 11.18
CA VAL A 304 -10.73 -5.39 11.95
C VAL A 304 -10.32 -6.80 12.36
N SER A 305 -9.16 -7.25 11.91
CA SER A 305 -8.73 -8.65 12.06
C SER A 305 -7.21 -8.77 12.00
N THR A 306 -6.65 -9.80 12.62
CA THR A 306 -5.26 -10.24 12.42
C THR A 306 -5.10 -11.17 11.21
N ALA A 307 -6.21 -11.62 10.60
CA ALA A 307 -6.23 -12.54 9.46
C ALA A 307 -6.34 -11.76 8.13
N MET A 308 -7.41 -11.93 7.37
CA MET A 308 -7.59 -11.26 6.08
C MET A 308 -7.70 -9.74 6.26
N GLN A 309 -6.92 -8.99 5.48
CA GLN A 309 -6.73 -7.55 5.65
C GLN A 309 -7.58 -6.68 4.72
N GLY A 310 -8.02 -7.22 3.59
CA GLY A 310 -8.86 -6.52 2.62
C GLY A 310 -8.97 -7.29 1.31
N GLY A 311 -10.18 -7.72 0.92
CA GLY A 311 -10.40 -8.55 -0.27
C GLY A 311 -10.55 -7.75 -1.56
N CYS A 312 -10.96 -6.50 -1.47
CA CYS A 312 -11.26 -5.64 -2.61
C CYS A 312 -10.13 -4.62 -2.88
N THR A 313 -10.07 -4.13 -4.11
CA THR A 313 -9.17 -3.04 -4.52
C THR A 313 -9.42 -1.74 -3.74
N CYS A 314 -10.67 -1.49 -3.34
CA CYS A 314 -11.03 -0.32 -2.52
C CYS A 314 -10.59 -0.39 -1.06
N GLU A 315 -10.05 -1.52 -0.63
CA GLU A 315 -9.56 -1.78 0.74
C GLU A 315 -8.03 -1.85 0.80
N ASN A 316 -7.36 -1.72 -0.35
CA ASN A 316 -5.92 -1.89 -0.49
C ASN A 316 -5.28 -0.71 -1.21
N SER A 317 -4.08 -0.36 -0.76
CA SER A 317 -3.15 0.52 -1.47
C SER A 317 -1.73 0.01 -1.30
N THR A 318 -0.84 0.39 -2.19
CA THR A 318 0.59 0.09 -2.08
C THR A 318 1.17 0.71 -0.81
N LEU A 319 2.18 0.07 -0.22
CA LEU A 319 2.87 0.42 1.02
C LEU A 319 2.02 0.30 2.31
N MET A 320 0.72 0.06 2.24
CA MET A 320 -0.20 0.22 3.38
C MET A 320 0.06 -0.77 4.53
N ARG A 321 0.30 -2.05 4.22
CA ARG A 321 0.38 -3.13 5.22
C ARG A 321 1.69 -3.92 5.17
N VAL A 322 2.77 -3.25 4.83
CA VAL A 322 4.09 -3.89 4.77
C VAL A 322 4.53 -4.35 6.16
N THR A 323 4.35 -3.51 7.18
CA THR A 323 4.75 -3.78 8.57
C THR A 323 3.58 -3.98 9.51
N ASP A 324 2.48 -3.29 9.32
CA ASP A 324 1.35 -3.22 10.24
C ASP A 324 0.04 -3.65 9.56
N GLY A 325 -0.88 -4.25 10.33
CA GLY A 325 -2.19 -4.69 9.85
C GLY A 325 -3.35 -3.85 10.39
N ASN A 326 -4.57 -4.30 10.11
CA ASN A 326 -5.82 -3.60 10.49
C ASN A 326 -5.94 -3.34 11.99
N ILE A 327 -5.38 -4.21 12.87
CA ILE A 327 -5.37 -3.99 14.32
C ILE A 327 -4.59 -2.72 14.67
N ALA A 328 -3.42 -2.52 14.08
CA ALA A 328 -2.60 -1.34 14.31
C ALA A 328 -3.32 -0.04 13.86
N PHE A 329 -4.01 -0.09 12.72
CA PHE A 329 -4.79 1.05 12.24
C PHE A 329 -5.99 1.36 13.15
N ALA A 330 -6.70 0.34 13.62
CA ALA A 330 -7.76 0.51 14.62
C ALA A 330 -7.22 1.09 15.95
N ALA A 331 -6.02 0.66 16.38
CA ALA A 331 -5.36 1.18 17.57
C ALA A 331 -5.04 2.68 17.46
N LEU A 332 -4.83 3.23 16.26
CA LEU A 332 -4.61 4.68 16.07
C LEU A 332 -5.78 5.54 16.57
N PHE A 333 -6.95 4.97 16.75
CA PHE A 333 -8.11 5.68 17.28
C PHE A 333 -8.06 5.86 18.81
N ALA A 334 -7.27 5.03 19.51
CA ALA A 334 -7.10 5.15 20.97
C ALA A 334 -6.56 6.53 21.38
N PRO A 335 -7.08 7.13 22.45
CA PRO A 335 -7.97 6.58 23.49
C PRO A 335 -9.47 6.91 23.29
N LYS A 336 -9.91 7.22 22.06
CA LYS A 336 -11.32 7.52 21.77
C LYS A 336 -12.16 6.24 21.76
N PRO A 337 -13.50 6.31 21.95
CA PRO A 337 -14.38 5.15 22.00
C PRO A 337 -14.41 4.34 20.71
N LEU A 338 -13.92 3.10 20.75
CA LEU A 338 -13.87 2.14 19.65
C LEU A 338 -14.67 0.88 19.97
N GLY A 339 -15.76 0.64 19.25
CA GLY A 339 -16.46 -0.64 19.26
C GLY A 339 -16.06 -1.50 18.07
N LEU A 340 -16.04 -2.80 18.25
CA LEU A 340 -15.76 -3.78 17.20
C LEU A 340 -16.83 -4.87 17.21
N THR A 341 -17.11 -5.47 16.04
CA THR A 341 -17.88 -6.73 15.96
C THR A 341 -17.04 -7.80 15.29
N ALA A 342 -17.25 -9.05 15.74
CA ALA A 342 -16.69 -10.24 15.11
C ALA A 342 -17.82 -11.20 14.71
N ALA A 343 -17.59 -11.98 13.64
CA ALA A 343 -18.49 -12.95 13.07
C ALA A 343 -17.75 -14.24 12.69
N ASN A 344 -18.44 -15.25 12.20
CA ASN A 344 -17.83 -16.46 11.65
C ASN A 344 -17.24 -16.20 10.25
N ASP A 345 -16.22 -15.38 10.23
CA ASP A 345 -15.44 -15.00 9.04
C ASP A 345 -13.97 -14.83 9.44
N TRP A 346 -13.22 -13.96 8.77
CA TRP A 346 -11.83 -13.63 9.11
C TRP A 346 -11.68 -12.89 10.45
N THR A 347 -12.77 -12.46 11.08
CA THR A 347 -12.77 -11.83 12.41
C THR A 347 -13.02 -12.82 13.55
N LYS A 348 -13.29 -14.10 13.27
CA LYS A 348 -13.67 -15.13 14.25
C LYS A 348 -12.67 -15.33 15.40
N GLU A 349 -11.40 -15.01 15.18
CA GLU A 349 -10.35 -15.18 16.22
C GLU A 349 -10.11 -13.90 17.02
N MET A 350 -10.86 -12.81 16.77
CA MET A 350 -10.62 -11.52 17.39
C MET A 350 -10.64 -11.54 18.93
N ALA A 351 -11.47 -12.39 19.53
CA ALA A 351 -11.54 -12.50 20.98
C ALA A 351 -10.21 -13.00 21.61
N ILE A 352 -9.42 -13.77 20.86
CA ILE A 352 -8.17 -14.40 21.34
C ILE A 352 -6.93 -13.84 20.66
N LYS A 353 -7.05 -13.19 19.49
CA LYS A 353 -5.95 -12.58 18.73
C LYS A 353 -6.41 -11.24 18.17
N GLY A 354 -5.72 -10.17 18.50
CA GLY A 354 -6.01 -8.80 18.05
C GLY A 354 -6.75 -7.96 19.06
N PHE A 355 -7.89 -8.39 19.60
CA PHE A 355 -8.61 -7.63 20.62
C PHE A 355 -7.90 -7.58 21.97
N PRO A 356 -7.27 -8.66 22.48
CA PRO A 356 -6.46 -8.58 23.70
C PRO A 356 -5.34 -7.53 23.60
N GLU A 357 -4.64 -7.48 22.48
CA GLU A 357 -3.55 -6.53 22.22
C GLU A 357 -4.09 -5.09 22.08
N LEU A 358 -5.22 -4.93 21.41
CA LEU A 358 -5.90 -3.64 21.29
C LEU A 358 -6.37 -3.15 22.67
N LYS A 359 -7.01 -4.02 23.46
CA LYS A 359 -7.44 -3.73 24.83
C LYS A 359 -6.27 -3.31 25.71
N LYS A 360 -5.13 -4.03 25.59
CA LYS A 360 -3.91 -3.66 26.31
C LYS A 360 -3.41 -2.27 25.97
N THR A 361 -3.52 -1.86 24.70
CA THR A 361 -3.19 -0.49 24.28
C THR A 361 -4.08 0.53 24.97
N TYR A 362 -5.38 0.29 25.04
CA TYR A 362 -6.32 1.17 25.76
C TYR A 362 -6.06 1.19 27.27
N GLU A 363 -5.67 0.08 27.88
CA GLU A 363 -5.24 0.02 29.28
C GLU A 363 -4.03 0.91 29.55
N VAL A 364 -2.98 0.79 28.73
CA VAL A 364 -1.78 1.64 28.83
C VAL A 364 -2.12 3.12 28.74
N LEU A 365 -3.14 3.47 27.94
CA LEU A 365 -3.59 4.86 27.78
C LEU A 365 -4.54 5.32 28.90
N GLY A 366 -5.01 4.42 29.75
CA GLY A 366 -5.96 4.72 30.84
C GLY A 366 -7.40 4.89 30.36
N ALA A 367 -7.78 4.12 29.31
CA ALA A 367 -9.09 4.21 28.65
C ALA A 367 -9.71 2.83 28.40
N SER A 368 -9.54 1.88 29.32
CA SER A 368 -9.98 0.49 29.17
C SER A 368 -11.49 0.33 28.91
N ASP A 369 -12.30 1.26 29.39
CA ASP A 369 -13.76 1.32 29.21
C ASP A 369 -14.17 1.87 27.83
N LYS A 370 -13.21 2.35 27.03
CA LYS A 370 -13.43 2.96 25.70
C LYS A 370 -13.09 2.03 24.54
N VAL A 371 -12.95 0.74 24.80
CA VAL A 371 -12.82 -0.27 23.75
C VAL A 371 -13.68 -1.48 24.07
N MET A 372 -14.40 -1.98 23.08
CA MET A 372 -15.21 -3.21 23.22
C MET A 372 -15.14 -4.08 21.98
N LEU A 373 -15.35 -5.37 22.15
CA LEU A 373 -15.63 -6.35 21.10
C LEU A 373 -17.00 -7.00 21.35
N HIS A 374 -17.87 -6.93 20.36
CA HIS A 374 -19.12 -7.69 20.30
C HIS A 374 -18.89 -8.93 19.44
N ASP A 375 -18.54 -10.03 20.10
CA ASP A 375 -18.24 -11.31 19.45
C ASP A 375 -19.52 -12.12 19.25
N ARG A 376 -19.88 -12.38 17.99
CA ARG A 376 -21.07 -13.12 17.56
C ARG A 376 -20.73 -14.09 16.44
N THR A 377 -19.78 -14.99 16.71
CA THR A 377 -19.28 -16.00 15.77
C THR A 377 -20.31 -17.10 15.45
N GLU A 378 -21.46 -17.11 16.05
CA GLU A 378 -22.61 -17.93 15.63
C GLU A 378 -23.26 -17.44 14.32
N PHE A 379 -23.00 -16.19 13.91
CA PHE A 379 -23.46 -15.63 12.64
C PHE A 379 -22.34 -15.49 11.63
N GLY A 380 -22.65 -15.64 10.34
CA GLY A 380 -21.74 -15.31 9.25
C GLY A 380 -21.50 -13.81 9.12
N HIS A 381 -20.74 -13.41 8.09
CA HIS A 381 -20.39 -12.03 7.79
C HIS A 381 -21.62 -11.13 7.63
N ASN A 382 -21.81 -10.14 8.49
CA ASN A 382 -23.05 -9.37 8.57
C ASN A 382 -22.93 -8.02 9.29
N TYR A 383 -24.03 -7.26 9.27
CA TYR A 383 -24.35 -6.19 10.22
C TYR A 383 -25.80 -6.35 10.65
N ASN A 384 -26.11 -7.53 11.20
CA ASN A 384 -27.43 -7.97 11.65
C ASN A 384 -27.89 -7.25 12.92
N LEU A 385 -29.12 -7.56 13.37
CA LEU A 385 -29.73 -6.93 14.54
C LEU A 385 -28.83 -6.98 15.80
N PRO A 386 -28.24 -8.12 16.22
CA PRO A 386 -27.36 -8.13 17.40
C PRO A 386 -26.18 -7.16 17.30
N SER A 387 -25.57 -7.06 16.12
CA SER A 387 -24.47 -6.13 15.87
C SER A 387 -24.94 -4.67 15.84
N ARG A 388 -26.12 -4.40 15.25
CA ARG A 388 -26.72 -3.05 15.28
C ARG A 388 -27.10 -2.63 16.70
N GLN A 389 -27.68 -3.54 17.50
CA GLN A 389 -28.00 -3.27 18.91
C GLN A 389 -26.77 -2.93 19.74
N ALA A 390 -25.66 -3.64 19.52
CA ALA A 390 -24.39 -3.30 20.18
C ALA A 390 -23.91 -1.89 19.76
N MET A 391 -24.03 -1.54 18.48
CA MET A 391 -23.68 -0.21 17.97
C MET A 391 -24.59 0.88 18.55
N TYR A 392 -25.89 0.68 18.61
CA TYR A 392 -26.82 1.65 19.20
C TYR A 392 -26.52 1.92 20.67
N ARG A 393 -26.26 0.88 21.48
CA ARG A 393 -25.82 1.04 22.89
C ARG A 393 -24.52 1.79 23.01
N TRP A 394 -23.54 1.46 22.14
CA TRP A 394 -22.23 2.10 22.14
C TRP A 394 -22.33 3.59 21.79
N PHE A 395 -23.08 3.95 20.77
CA PHE A 395 -23.29 5.32 20.36
C PHE A 395 -24.15 6.09 21.36
N ASN A 396 -25.18 5.47 21.92
CA ASN A 396 -25.98 6.08 22.97
C ASN A 396 -25.13 6.52 24.17
N LYS A 397 -24.21 5.63 24.60
CA LYS A 397 -23.28 5.92 25.71
C LYS A 397 -22.28 7.03 25.39
N HIS A 398 -21.65 6.97 24.21
CA HIS A 398 -20.49 7.80 23.93
C HIS A 398 -20.79 9.06 23.13
N LEU A 399 -22.01 9.24 22.66
CA LEU A 399 -22.52 10.48 22.06
C LEU A 399 -23.53 11.18 22.99
N ASP A 400 -23.76 10.64 24.19
CA ASP A 400 -24.70 11.18 25.19
C ASP A 400 -26.11 11.39 24.62
N LEU A 401 -26.70 10.32 24.00
CA LEU A 401 -28.01 10.41 23.36
C LEU A 401 -29.18 10.31 24.36
N GLY A 402 -28.94 9.77 25.55
CA GLY A 402 -29.91 9.73 26.64
C GLY A 402 -31.10 8.78 26.49
N SER A 403 -31.06 7.87 25.48
CA SER A 403 -32.14 6.89 25.28
C SER A 403 -32.10 5.79 26.35
N GLY A 404 -33.25 5.55 27.00
CA GLY A 404 -33.41 4.46 27.98
C GLY A 404 -33.51 3.07 27.34
N LYS A 405 -33.83 3.00 26.04
CA LYS A 405 -33.98 1.73 25.27
C LYS A 405 -33.32 1.92 23.89
N PRO A 406 -31.98 2.13 23.80
CA PRO A 406 -31.33 2.49 22.56
C PRO A 406 -31.34 1.36 21.51
N ASP A 407 -31.52 0.11 21.93
CA ASP A 407 -31.35 -1.09 21.11
C ASP A 407 -32.71 -1.70 20.62
N VAL A 408 -33.84 -0.99 20.82
CA VAL A 408 -35.14 -1.44 20.33
C VAL A 408 -35.37 -0.92 18.90
N GLU A 409 -35.29 -1.83 17.93
CA GLU A 409 -35.70 -1.53 16.56
C GLU A 409 -37.22 -1.62 16.38
N GLN A 410 -37.77 -0.70 15.63
CA GLN A 410 -39.20 -0.66 15.25
C GLN A 410 -39.32 -0.69 13.74
N ALA A 411 -40.38 -1.31 13.24
CA ALA A 411 -40.67 -1.37 11.82
C ALA A 411 -40.70 0.04 11.18
N HIS A 412 -40.27 0.11 9.94
CA HIS A 412 -40.41 1.29 9.10
C HIS A 412 -40.74 0.86 7.67
N LYS A 413 -41.35 1.73 6.91
CA LYS A 413 -41.53 1.50 5.48
C LYS A 413 -40.16 1.55 4.80
N ARG A 414 -39.71 0.42 4.24
CA ARG A 414 -38.46 0.38 3.42
C ARG A 414 -38.64 1.30 2.22
N LEU A 415 -37.64 2.16 2.03
CA LEU A 415 -37.55 2.99 0.83
C LEU A 415 -36.84 2.22 -0.29
N THR A 416 -37.36 2.35 -1.50
CA THR A 416 -36.86 1.67 -2.71
C THR A 416 -35.83 2.50 -3.43
N GLU A 417 -35.18 1.93 -4.45
CA GLU A 417 -34.28 2.65 -5.35
C GLU A 417 -34.94 3.91 -5.90
N LYS A 418 -36.20 3.80 -6.40
CA LYS A 418 -36.97 4.95 -6.92
C LYS A 418 -37.12 6.08 -5.90
N ASP A 419 -37.31 5.73 -4.64
CA ASP A 419 -37.45 6.70 -3.56
C ASP A 419 -36.10 7.38 -3.24
N LEU A 420 -34.99 6.65 -3.32
CA LEU A 420 -33.67 7.05 -2.82
C LEU A 420 -32.72 7.59 -3.88
N THR A 421 -32.91 7.27 -5.15
CA THR A 421 -32.07 7.76 -6.27
C THR A 421 -31.94 9.28 -6.25
N VAL A 422 -30.70 9.76 -6.30
CA VAL A 422 -30.35 11.18 -6.19
C VAL A 422 -30.59 11.91 -7.50
N TRP A 423 -30.21 11.31 -8.60
CA TRP A 423 -30.25 11.94 -9.93
C TRP A 423 -31.65 11.90 -10.54
N ASN A 424 -32.04 12.99 -11.19
CA ASN A 424 -33.31 13.14 -11.92
C ASN A 424 -33.21 14.30 -12.91
N ASP A 425 -34.28 14.63 -13.61
CA ASP A 425 -34.29 15.70 -14.64
C ASP A 425 -33.85 17.07 -14.10
N LYS A 426 -34.13 17.38 -12.82
CA LYS A 426 -33.72 18.64 -12.18
C LYS A 426 -32.30 18.59 -11.63
N HIS A 427 -31.81 17.41 -11.37
CA HIS A 427 -30.49 17.11 -10.83
C HIS A 427 -29.85 16.05 -11.74
N PRO A 428 -29.31 16.45 -12.90
CA PRO A 428 -28.82 15.52 -13.90
C PRO A 428 -27.54 14.82 -13.42
N LYS A 429 -27.43 13.53 -13.77
CA LYS A 429 -26.27 12.69 -13.45
C LYS A 429 -25.02 13.25 -14.14
N PRO A 430 -23.89 13.41 -13.41
CA PRO A 430 -22.63 13.86 -13.98
C PRO A 430 -22.02 12.79 -14.91
N LYS A 431 -21.22 13.23 -15.88
CA LYS A 431 -20.48 12.33 -16.74
C LYS A 431 -19.32 11.67 -15.97
N GLY A 432 -19.07 10.41 -16.24
CA GLY A 432 -17.94 9.62 -15.75
C GLY A 432 -17.14 9.02 -16.92
N GLY A 433 -16.35 7.96 -16.62
CA GLY A 433 -15.57 7.22 -17.60
C GLY A 433 -14.12 7.64 -17.68
N ASP A 434 -13.40 7.12 -18.68
CA ASP A 434 -11.94 7.22 -18.78
C ASP A 434 -11.39 8.66 -18.84
N ASP A 435 -12.04 9.54 -19.57
CA ASP A 435 -11.62 10.94 -19.66
C ASP A 435 -11.82 11.70 -18.35
N PHE A 436 -12.91 11.41 -17.64
CA PHE A 436 -13.14 11.93 -16.30
C PHE A 436 -12.08 11.41 -15.31
N GLU A 437 -11.80 10.10 -15.33
CA GLU A 437 -10.78 9.46 -14.51
C GLU A 437 -9.41 10.14 -14.70
N ARG A 438 -8.96 10.30 -15.94
CA ARG A 438 -7.69 10.97 -16.28
C ARG A 438 -7.65 12.41 -15.76
N THR A 439 -8.73 13.16 -15.96
CA THR A 439 -8.84 14.56 -15.51
C THR A 439 -8.76 14.66 -13.98
N LEU A 440 -9.46 13.79 -13.28
CA LEU A 440 -9.44 13.74 -11.81
C LEU A 440 -8.05 13.43 -11.27
N LEU A 441 -7.36 12.42 -11.83
CA LEU A 441 -6.02 12.03 -11.39
C LEU A 441 -4.99 13.11 -11.70
N ALA A 442 -5.09 13.78 -12.85
CA ALA A 442 -4.23 14.90 -13.20
C ALA A 442 -4.40 16.08 -12.22
N ALA A 443 -5.64 16.45 -11.89
CA ALA A 443 -5.90 17.53 -10.92
C ALA A 443 -5.36 17.21 -9.51
N LEU A 444 -5.44 15.95 -9.08
CA LEU A 444 -4.88 15.50 -7.81
C LEU A 444 -3.35 15.50 -7.83
N MET A 445 -2.75 15.16 -8.97
CA MET A 445 -1.28 15.23 -9.15
C MET A 445 -0.80 16.69 -9.10
N GLU A 446 -1.44 17.60 -9.83
CA GLU A 446 -1.07 19.03 -9.82
C GLU A 446 -1.16 19.65 -8.43
N ASP A 447 -2.20 19.30 -7.66
CA ASP A 447 -2.42 19.76 -6.30
C ASP A 447 -1.26 19.32 -5.37
N SER A 448 -0.90 18.04 -5.43
CA SER A 448 0.22 17.51 -4.64
C SER A 448 1.57 18.08 -5.10
N ALA A 449 1.80 18.24 -6.40
CA ALA A 449 3.04 18.79 -6.95
C ALA A 449 3.27 20.24 -6.51
N LYS A 450 2.23 21.08 -6.47
CA LYS A 450 2.31 22.46 -5.94
C LYS A 450 2.78 22.48 -4.49
N LYS A 451 2.24 21.58 -3.63
CA LYS A 451 2.59 21.50 -2.21
C LYS A 451 4.00 20.97 -1.99
N VAL A 452 4.40 19.96 -2.75
CA VAL A 452 5.76 19.41 -2.74
C VAL A 452 6.79 20.45 -3.20
N ALA A 453 6.46 21.25 -4.22
CA ALA A 453 7.35 22.31 -4.70
C ALA A 453 7.47 23.47 -3.71
N ALA A 454 6.39 23.78 -2.98
CA ALA A 454 6.34 24.88 -2.00
C ALA A 454 7.11 24.57 -0.71
N ASP A 455 7.14 23.30 -0.29
CA ASP A 455 7.80 22.88 0.95
C ASP A 455 8.63 21.59 0.75
N PRO A 456 9.96 21.69 0.71
CA PRO A 456 10.85 20.53 0.61
C PRO A 456 10.70 19.50 1.73
N GLU A 457 10.19 19.89 2.91
CA GLU A 457 9.97 18.97 4.02
C GLU A 457 8.79 18.03 3.73
N VAL A 458 7.79 18.49 2.99
CA VAL A 458 6.71 17.61 2.48
C VAL A 458 7.30 16.49 1.61
N ALA A 459 8.18 16.82 0.66
CA ALA A 459 8.85 15.82 -0.15
C ALA A 459 9.71 14.87 0.69
N ARG A 460 10.52 15.41 1.62
CA ARG A 460 11.38 14.60 2.52
C ARG A 460 10.58 13.59 3.31
N ARG A 461 9.51 14.03 3.96
CA ARG A 461 8.64 13.16 4.77
C ARG A 461 7.94 12.10 3.93
N GLY A 462 7.58 12.41 2.68
CA GLY A 462 7.06 11.44 1.73
C GLY A 462 8.10 10.37 1.35
N TRP A 463 9.31 10.80 0.98
CA TRP A 463 10.42 9.89 0.65
C TRP A 463 10.82 8.98 1.82
N GLU A 464 10.77 9.47 3.06
CA GLU A 464 11.05 8.64 4.24
C GLU A 464 10.11 7.44 4.38
N VAL A 465 8.84 7.60 3.99
CA VAL A 465 7.86 6.49 3.97
C VAL A 465 8.02 5.61 2.73
N VAL A 466 8.22 6.22 1.57
CA VAL A 466 8.37 5.50 0.29
C VAL A 466 9.58 4.57 0.31
N LEU A 467 10.71 5.02 0.84
CA LEU A 467 11.93 4.22 0.94
C LEU A 467 11.91 3.27 2.15
N ASP A 468 11.15 3.56 3.20
CA ASP A 468 11.02 2.74 4.42
C ASP A 468 12.34 2.11 4.88
N SER A 469 13.45 2.82 4.70
CA SER A 469 14.81 2.35 5.02
C SER A 469 15.70 3.53 5.39
N LYS A 470 16.39 3.41 6.53
CA LYS A 470 17.38 4.37 6.99
C LYS A 470 18.62 3.60 7.47
N LEU A 471 19.79 4.18 7.33
CA LEU A 471 21.06 3.53 7.73
C LEU A 471 21.04 3.03 9.19
N LYS A 472 20.49 3.83 10.11
CA LYS A 472 20.39 3.45 11.54
C LYS A 472 19.56 2.17 11.80
N ASP A 473 18.70 1.81 10.86
CA ASP A 473 17.79 0.67 10.94
C ASP A 473 18.27 -0.49 10.04
N ALA A 474 19.48 -0.41 9.46
CA ALA A 474 20.01 -1.43 8.56
C ALA A 474 20.39 -2.77 9.23
N GLY A 475 20.45 -2.81 10.56
CA GLY A 475 20.68 -4.05 11.33
C GLY A 475 22.13 -4.36 11.64
N LYS A 476 22.39 -5.59 12.12
CA LYS A 476 23.73 -6.09 12.44
C LYS A 476 24.25 -6.89 11.25
N VAL A 477 25.36 -6.42 10.67
CA VAL A 477 25.93 -7.01 9.46
C VAL A 477 27.36 -7.44 9.72
N GLU A 478 27.68 -8.67 9.37
CA GLU A 478 29.02 -9.26 9.51
C GLU A 478 29.57 -9.66 8.14
N TRP A 479 30.85 -9.48 7.96
CA TRP A 479 31.60 -9.93 6.79
C TRP A 479 32.04 -11.39 6.95
N GLN A 480 31.73 -12.23 5.97
CA GLN A 480 32.20 -13.59 5.84
C GLN A 480 33.04 -13.75 4.58
N LEU A 481 34.37 -13.87 4.75
CA LEU A 481 35.26 -14.18 3.64
C LEU A 481 35.07 -15.64 3.21
N VAL A 482 34.89 -15.87 1.92
CA VAL A 482 34.78 -17.22 1.34
C VAL A 482 36.11 -17.68 0.75
N SER A 483 36.77 -16.84 -0.02
CA SER A 483 38.09 -17.12 -0.55
C SER A 483 38.91 -15.85 -0.75
N LYS A 484 40.24 -16.01 -0.93
CA LYS A 484 41.14 -14.89 -1.14
C LYS A 484 42.12 -15.25 -2.25
N LYS A 485 42.15 -14.47 -3.31
CA LYS A 485 43.03 -14.65 -4.47
C LYS A 485 43.96 -13.46 -4.63
N ASP A 486 45.23 -13.74 -4.72
CA ASP A 486 46.27 -12.72 -5.05
C ASP A 486 46.27 -12.45 -6.54
N ARG A 487 46.04 -11.19 -6.93
CA ARG A 487 46.03 -10.70 -8.31
C ARG A 487 47.25 -9.78 -8.62
N GLY A 488 48.32 -9.93 -7.83
CA GLY A 488 49.51 -9.11 -7.96
C GLY A 488 49.39 -7.78 -7.21
N SER A 489 48.78 -6.78 -7.77
CA SER A 489 48.60 -5.45 -7.13
C SER A 489 47.46 -5.37 -6.14
N TYR A 490 46.51 -6.27 -6.18
CA TYR A 490 45.33 -6.31 -5.29
C TYR A 490 44.97 -7.72 -4.88
N LEU A 491 44.16 -7.82 -3.84
CA LEU A 491 43.52 -9.04 -3.38
C LEU A 491 42.06 -9.06 -3.83
N GLU A 492 41.63 -10.17 -4.41
CA GLU A 492 40.25 -10.43 -4.78
C GLU A 492 39.61 -11.35 -3.73
N MET A 493 38.55 -10.88 -3.06
CA MET A 493 37.97 -11.51 -1.90
C MET A 493 36.45 -11.61 -2.06
N PRO A 494 35.93 -12.69 -2.70
CA PRO A 494 34.50 -12.98 -2.69
C PRO A 494 34.07 -13.43 -1.29
N GLY A 495 32.84 -13.05 -0.92
CA GLY A 495 32.25 -13.39 0.37
C GLY A 495 30.82 -12.90 0.50
N LEU A 496 30.36 -12.90 1.74
CA LEU A 496 28.96 -12.63 2.07
C LEU A 496 28.87 -11.54 3.14
N HIS A 497 27.96 -10.59 2.95
CA HIS A 497 27.46 -9.74 4.02
C HIS A 497 26.23 -10.41 4.63
N ASN A 498 26.36 -10.86 5.87
CA ASN A 498 25.30 -11.55 6.63
C ASN A 498 24.63 -10.55 7.56
N ASN A 499 23.37 -10.21 7.28
CA ASN A 499 22.54 -9.37 8.15
C ASN A 499 21.72 -10.24 9.08
N SER A 500 22.19 -10.43 10.32
CA SER A 500 21.57 -11.29 11.33
C SER A 500 20.25 -10.73 11.87
N THR A 501 20.03 -9.43 11.80
CA THR A 501 18.78 -8.79 12.25
C THR A 501 17.61 -9.16 11.37
N TYR A 502 17.85 -9.27 10.06
CA TYR A 502 16.79 -9.52 9.07
C TYR A 502 16.86 -10.90 8.43
N ASN A 503 17.87 -11.72 8.75
CA ASN A 503 18.16 -12.99 8.10
C ASN A 503 18.32 -12.80 6.59
N GLU A 504 19.18 -11.87 6.19
CA GLU A 504 19.50 -11.55 4.81
C GLU A 504 20.99 -11.83 4.54
N GLN A 505 21.30 -12.23 3.31
CA GLN A 505 22.65 -12.59 2.92
C GLN A 505 22.94 -12.02 1.53
N VAL A 506 23.92 -11.13 1.42
CA VAL A 506 24.28 -10.45 0.18
C VAL A 506 25.63 -10.96 -0.34
N PRO A 507 25.70 -11.60 -1.52
CA PRO A 507 26.96 -11.97 -2.16
C PRO A 507 27.73 -10.73 -2.63
N VAL A 508 28.99 -10.60 -2.25
CA VAL A 508 29.84 -9.47 -2.57
C VAL A 508 31.23 -9.90 -3.05
N VAL A 509 31.95 -9.02 -3.67
CA VAL A 509 33.40 -9.14 -3.92
C VAL A 509 34.08 -7.87 -3.48
N TRP A 510 35.12 -8.02 -2.68
CA TRP A 510 36.02 -6.95 -2.32
C TRP A 510 37.31 -7.06 -3.13
N LEU A 511 37.69 -5.96 -3.77
CA LEU A 511 39.00 -5.75 -4.38
C LEU A 511 39.78 -4.83 -3.46
N TYR A 512 40.90 -5.34 -2.90
CA TYR A 512 41.65 -4.63 -1.87
C TYR A 512 43.10 -4.40 -2.33
N PRO A 513 43.58 -3.15 -2.39
CA PRO A 513 44.95 -2.86 -2.81
C PRO A 513 45.96 -3.43 -1.80
N LYS A 514 47.02 -4.11 -2.26
CA LYS A 514 48.03 -4.70 -1.39
C LYS A 514 48.99 -3.66 -0.78
N GLU A 515 49.19 -2.59 -1.45
CA GLU A 515 50.05 -1.50 -1.02
C GLU A 515 49.26 -0.18 -0.96
N LYS A 516 49.67 0.71 -0.05
CA LYS A 516 49.18 2.10 0.03
C LYS A 516 47.66 2.24 0.20
N TRP A 517 47.00 1.29 0.92
CA TRP A 517 45.60 1.48 1.22
C TRP A 517 45.35 2.80 1.95
N ASN A 518 44.48 3.62 1.38
CA ASN A 518 44.23 5.01 1.83
C ASN A 518 43.01 5.10 2.78
N LYS A 519 42.51 3.97 3.31
CA LYS A 519 41.35 3.86 4.19
C LYS A 519 40.04 4.37 3.58
N ARG A 520 39.92 4.28 2.26
CA ARG A 520 38.69 4.61 1.54
C ARG A 520 38.10 3.34 0.90
N ALA A 521 36.82 3.13 1.09
CA ALA A 521 36.02 2.10 0.43
C ALA A 521 35.13 2.74 -0.64
N VAL A 522 35.09 2.17 -1.82
CA VAL A 522 34.18 2.56 -2.90
C VAL A 522 33.18 1.44 -3.10
N ILE A 523 31.90 1.73 -2.86
CA ILE A 523 30.76 0.84 -3.18
C ILE A 523 30.42 1.09 -4.63
N TRP A 524 30.47 0.04 -5.46
CA TRP A 524 30.18 0.11 -6.88
C TRP A 524 28.90 -0.65 -7.21
N LEU A 525 27.88 0.08 -7.63
CA LEU A 525 26.60 -0.47 -8.04
C LEU A 525 26.53 -0.66 -9.55
N SER A 526 25.95 -1.78 -9.98
CA SER A 526 25.75 -2.11 -11.38
C SER A 526 24.48 -2.94 -11.57
N PRO A 527 23.77 -2.81 -12.71
CA PRO A 527 22.70 -3.75 -13.09
C PRO A 527 23.19 -5.20 -13.18
N ASP A 528 24.47 -5.41 -13.51
CA ASP A 528 25.11 -6.73 -13.59
C ASP A 528 25.58 -7.26 -12.22
N GLY A 529 25.19 -6.63 -11.11
CA GLY A 529 25.67 -6.97 -9.78
C GLY A 529 27.19 -6.78 -9.65
N LYS A 530 27.87 -7.66 -8.90
CA LYS A 530 29.33 -7.60 -8.72
C LYS A 530 30.11 -7.87 -10.00
N ALA A 531 29.49 -8.49 -11.02
CA ALA A 531 30.11 -8.67 -12.34
C ALA A 531 30.37 -7.33 -13.03
N GLY A 532 29.64 -6.29 -12.69
CA GLY A 532 29.86 -4.93 -13.19
C GLY A 532 31.20 -4.29 -12.82
N LEU A 533 31.98 -4.88 -11.92
CA LEU A 533 33.36 -4.46 -11.65
C LEU A 533 34.34 -4.87 -12.76
N TYR A 534 33.99 -5.86 -13.57
CA TYR A 534 34.87 -6.48 -14.53
C TYR A 534 34.51 -6.15 -15.97
N ASP A 535 35.48 -6.21 -16.85
CA ASP A 535 35.29 -6.17 -18.30
C ASP A 535 34.98 -7.58 -18.85
N GLN A 536 34.76 -7.68 -20.15
CA GLN A 536 34.48 -8.96 -20.84
C GLN A 536 35.62 -9.99 -20.78
N ASN A 537 36.87 -9.57 -20.40
CA ASN A 537 38.00 -10.45 -20.23
C ASN A 537 38.14 -10.94 -18.78
N GLY A 538 37.29 -10.49 -17.87
CA GLY A 538 37.34 -10.81 -16.43
C GLY A 538 38.39 -9.98 -15.67
N GLU A 539 38.89 -8.93 -16.28
CA GLU A 539 39.78 -7.98 -15.63
C GLU A 539 38.97 -6.80 -15.05
N PRO A 540 39.38 -6.22 -13.94
CA PRO A 540 38.74 -5.01 -13.43
C PRO A 540 38.69 -3.91 -14.50
N ARG A 541 37.52 -3.23 -14.61
CA ARG A 541 37.33 -2.08 -15.53
C ARG A 541 38.40 -0.99 -15.31
N ALA A 542 38.61 -0.13 -16.28
CA ALA A 542 39.60 0.93 -16.21
C ALA A 542 39.43 1.82 -14.97
N GLU A 543 38.19 2.22 -14.68
CA GLU A 543 37.82 3.02 -13.51
C GLU A 543 38.14 2.29 -12.20
N VAL A 544 37.87 0.99 -12.14
CA VAL A 544 38.19 0.16 -10.97
C VAL A 544 39.69 -0.03 -10.80
N LYS A 545 40.44 -0.27 -11.88
CA LYS A 545 41.93 -0.34 -11.87
C LYS A 545 42.53 0.95 -11.33
N LYS A 546 41.98 2.09 -11.77
CA LYS A 546 42.44 3.41 -11.27
C LYS A 546 42.19 3.57 -9.78
N LEU A 547 40.97 3.23 -9.32
CA LEU A 547 40.66 3.30 -7.90
C LEU A 547 41.61 2.45 -7.04
N LEU A 548 41.93 1.24 -7.48
CA LEU A 548 42.85 0.35 -6.79
C LEU A 548 44.28 0.92 -6.80
N ALA A 549 44.74 1.49 -7.93
CA ALA A 549 46.06 2.14 -8.05
C ALA A 549 46.18 3.37 -7.12
N ASP A 550 45.08 4.11 -6.93
CA ASP A 550 44.99 5.24 -6.00
C ASP A 550 44.86 4.80 -4.52
N GLY A 551 44.86 3.49 -4.24
CA GLY A 551 44.82 2.94 -2.90
C GLY A 551 43.43 2.75 -2.31
N ASN A 552 42.37 2.87 -3.11
CA ASN A 552 41.01 2.62 -2.63
C ASN A 552 40.70 1.12 -2.65
N SER A 553 39.95 0.61 -1.66
CA SER A 553 39.28 -0.67 -1.80
C SER A 553 37.93 -0.51 -2.53
N VAL A 554 37.56 -1.51 -3.31
CA VAL A 554 36.32 -1.47 -4.11
C VAL A 554 35.44 -2.68 -3.77
N CYS A 555 34.16 -2.44 -3.47
CA CYS A 555 33.16 -3.46 -3.21
C CYS A 555 32.10 -3.46 -4.31
N GLY A 556 31.96 -4.59 -5.01
CA GLY A 556 30.78 -4.87 -5.84
C GLY A 556 29.89 -5.90 -5.17
N MET A 557 28.58 -5.83 -5.43
CA MET A 557 27.61 -6.70 -4.79
C MET A 557 26.53 -7.17 -5.75
N ASP A 558 26.01 -8.37 -5.52
CA ASP A 558 24.76 -8.80 -6.12
C ASP A 558 23.62 -8.33 -5.21
N LEU A 559 22.89 -7.29 -5.65
CA LEU A 559 21.69 -6.84 -4.97
C LEU A 559 20.60 -7.89 -5.09
N PHE A 560 19.62 -7.84 -4.21
CA PHE A 560 18.54 -8.82 -4.20
C PHE A 560 17.94 -9.07 -5.59
N LEU A 561 17.87 -10.33 -5.99
CA LEU A 561 17.48 -10.80 -7.32
C LEU A 561 18.41 -10.35 -8.47
N GLN A 562 19.71 -10.23 -8.19
CA GLN A 562 20.80 -10.12 -9.18
C GLN A 562 21.84 -11.22 -8.96
N GLY A 563 22.67 -11.49 -9.93
CA GLY A 563 23.85 -12.37 -9.83
C GLY A 563 23.54 -13.71 -9.16
N GLU A 564 24.15 -13.98 -8.00
CA GLU A 564 23.99 -15.28 -7.29
C GLU A 564 22.62 -15.50 -6.65
N PHE A 565 21.72 -14.51 -6.67
CA PHE A 565 20.31 -14.72 -6.28
C PHE A 565 19.46 -15.40 -7.35
N VAL A 566 19.96 -15.51 -8.57
CA VAL A 566 19.21 -16.05 -9.71
C VAL A 566 20.03 -17.13 -10.43
N ALA A 567 19.37 -18.18 -10.90
CA ALA A 567 20.02 -19.37 -11.42
C ALA A 567 20.86 -19.09 -12.69
N ASP A 568 20.42 -18.16 -13.55
CA ASP A 568 21.12 -17.77 -14.78
C ASP A 568 22.07 -16.58 -14.59
N GLY A 569 22.21 -16.07 -13.38
CA GLY A 569 23.08 -14.94 -13.04
C GLY A 569 22.61 -13.58 -13.56
N LYS A 570 21.47 -13.52 -14.27
CA LYS A 570 20.93 -12.27 -14.83
C LYS A 570 19.94 -11.62 -13.86
N ALA A 571 19.92 -10.28 -13.82
CA ALA A 571 18.91 -9.57 -13.08
C ALA A 571 17.50 -9.88 -13.61
N VAL A 572 16.54 -9.99 -12.70
CA VAL A 572 15.15 -10.24 -13.10
C VAL A 572 14.59 -9.05 -13.87
N SER A 573 13.84 -9.33 -14.94
CA SER A 573 13.14 -8.32 -15.75
C SER A 573 11.77 -7.96 -15.19
N GLU A 574 11.19 -8.83 -14.34
CA GLU A 574 9.91 -8.62 -13.70
C GLU A 574 9.96 -9.07 -12.23
N THR A 575 9.31 -8.30 -11.35
CA THR A 575 9.20 -8.65 -9.94
C THR A 575 8.25 -9.82 -9.72
N ARG A 576 8.47 -10.56 -8.62
CA ARG A 576 7.51 -11.56 -8.13
C ARG A 576 6.20 -10.88 -7.75
N ARG A 577 5.09 -11.58 -7.89
CA ARG A 577 3.78 -11.14 -7.39
C ARG A 577 3.08 -12.25 -6.61
N VAL A 578 2.20 -11.87 -5.70
CA VAL A 578 1.30 -12.82 -5.03
C VAL A 578 0.31 -13.42 -6.02
N LYS A 579 -0.17 -14.62 -5.72
CA LYS A 579 -1.21 -15.27 -6.51
C LYS A 579 -2.55 -14.56 -6.28
N ASN A 580 -2.90 -13.63 -7.16
CA ASN A 580 -4.18 -12.93 -7.16
C ASN A 580 -4.67 -12.77 -8.62
N PRO A 581 -5.98 -12.98 -8.91
CA PRO A 581 -6.51 -12.85 -10.27
C PRO A 581 -6.50 -11.41 -10.79
N ARG A 582 -6.37 -10.43 -9.90
CA ARG A 582 -6.39 -9.00 -10.22
C ARG A 582 -4.97 -8.48 -10.44
N GLU A 583 -4.74 -7.78 -11.55
CA GLU A 583 -3.45 -7.17 -11.89
C GLU A 583 -3.30 -5.78 -11.27
N SER A 584 -3.46 -5.70 -9.96
CA SER A 584 -3.23 -4.48 -9.16
C SER A 584 -1.97 -4.64 -8.31
N ALA A 585 -1.10 -3.66 -8.34
CA ALA A 585 0.13 -3.62 -7.55
C ALA A 585 -0.14 -3.72 -6.04
N ALA A 586 -1.26 -3.19 -5.57
CA ALA A 586 -1.63 -3.14 -4.16
C ALA A 586 -1.71 -4.52 -3.49
N TYR A 587 -2.05 -5.60 -4.22
CA TYR A 587 -2.09 -6.94 -3.65
C TYR A 587 -0.70 -7.52 -3.34
N THR A 588 0.34 -7.04 -4.00
CA THR A 588 1.73 -7.40 -3.71
C THR A 588 2.43 -6.32 -2.89
N LEU A 589 2.46 -5.11 -3.39
CA LEU A 589 3.21 -3.99 -2.79
C LEU A 589 2.47 -3.32 -1.62
N GLY A 590 1.24 -3.70 -1.36
CA GLY A 590 0.55 -3.36 -0.12
C GLY A 590 1.04 -4.14 1.10
N TYR A 591 1.70 -5.28 0.88
CA TYR A 591 2.11 -6.25 1.91
C TYR A 591 3.60 -6.56 1.91
N ASN A 592 4.32 -6.19 0.85
CA ASN A 592 5.74 -6.45 0.67
C ASN A 592 6.46 -5.18 0.22
N ARG A 593 7.70 -5.01 0.68
CA ARG A 593 8.56 -3.91 0.19
C ARG A 593 8.80 -4.05 -1.31
N PRO A 594 8.77 -2.96 -2.09
CA PRO A 594 9.22 -2.97 -3.48
C PRO A 594 10.63 -3.55 -3.63
N LEU A 595 10.92 -4.21 -4.74
CA LEU A 595 12.26 -4.75 -5.01
C LEU A 595 13.32 -3.64 -4.95
N PHE A 596 13.00 -2.46 -5.45
CA PHE A 596 13.84 -1.26 -5.34
C PHE A 596 14.28 -0.99 -3.89
N VAL A 597 13.35 -1.01 -2.94
CA VAL A 597 13.63 -0.78 -1.51
C VAL A 597 14.46 -1.90 -0.89
N GLN A 598 14.24 -3.14 -1.31
CA GLN A 598 15.03 -4.28 -0.85
C GLN A 598 16.49 -4.19 -1.31
N ARG A 599 16.72 -3.74 -2.55
CA ARG A 599 18.06 -3.46 -3.10
C ARG A 599 18.75 -2.29 -2.38
N LEU A 600 17.99 -1.24 -2.07
CA LEU A 600 18.47 -0.13 -1.25
C LEU A 600 18.99 -0.64 0.11
N HIS A 601 18.22 -1.52 0.76
CA HIS A 601 18.58 -2.08 2.06
C HIS A 601 19.88 -2.92 2.03
N ASP A 602 20.16 -3.63 0.94
CA ASP A 602 21.44 -4.36 0.74
C ASP A 602 22.64 -3.42 0.79
N VAL A 603 22.53 -2.26 0.15
CA VAL A 603 23.61 -1.25 0.14
C VAL A 603 23.76 -0.61 1.53
N LEU A 604 22.66 -0.30 2.21
CA LEU A 604 22.71 0.22 3.60
C LEU A 604 23.34 -0.79 4.56
N SER A 605 23.06 -2.09 4.39
CA SER A 605 23.71 -3.17 5.12
C SER A 605 25.21 -3.17 4.89
N THR A 606 25.65 -3.01 3.66
CA THR A 606 27.08 -2.89 3.32
C THR A 606 27.74 -1.66 3.95
N ILE A 607 27.11 -0.49 3.90
CA ILE A 607 27.61 0.72 4.56
C ILE A 607 27.73 0.50 6.08
N THR A 608 26.75 -0.15 6.68
CA THR A 608 26.75 -0.47 8.13
C THR A 608 27.91 -1.39 8.48
N MET A 609 28.17 -2.43 7.68
CA MET A 609 29.29 -3.35 7.88
C MET A 609 30.62 -2.59 7.81
N ILE A 610 30.85 -1.75 6.80
CA ILE A 610 32.09 -0.96 6.65
C ILE A 610 32.30 -0.05 7.86
N ARG A 611 31.26 0.62 8.35
CA ARG A 611 31.38 1.55 9.48
C ARG A 611 31.62 0.86 10.82
N ASN A 612 31.21 -0.37 10.97
CA ASN A 612 31.37 -1.13 12.21
C ASN A 612 32.68 -1.93 12.26
N ASP A 613 33.41 -2.02 11.15
CA ASP A 613 34.74 -2.64 11.11
C ASP A 613 35.76 -1.68 11.74
N GLN A 614 36.30 -2.06 12.91
CA GLN A 614 37.28 -1.24 13.67
C GLN A 614 38.60 -0.98 12.92
N GLN A 615 38.95 -1.85 11.96
CA GLN A 615 40.09 -1.69 11.08
C GLN A 615 39.68 -1.26 9.66
N GLY A 616 38.41 -0.91 9.50
CA GLY A 616 37.78 -0.63 8.24
C GLY A 616 38.10 0.73 7.63
N ALA A 617 37.38 1.05 6.57
CA ALA A 617 37.56 2.33 5.86
C ALA A 617 37.05 3.51 6.72
N GLU A 618 37.77 4.59 6.70
CA GLU A 618 37.40 5.87 7.33
C GLU A 618 36.50 6.71 6.41
N LYS A 619 36.55 6.46 5.09
CA LYS A 619 35.75 7.16 4.09
C LYS A 619 35.03 6.18 3.18
N ILE A 620 33.78 6.51 2.83
CA ILE A 620 32.91 5.67 1.99
C ILE A 620 32.43 6.50 0.80
N ASP A 621 32.71 6.02 -0.39
CA ASP A 621 32.18 6.57 -1.63
C ASP A 621 31.17 5.62 -2.25
N LEU A 622 30.20 6.18 -2.96
CA LEU A 622 29.17 5.43 -3.68
C LEU A 622 29.19 5.79 -5.16
N VAL A 623 29.26 4.78 -6.02
CA VAL A 623 29.31 4.95 -7.47
C VAL A 623 28.15 4.11 -8.08
N GLY A 624 27.25 4.76 -8.81
CA GLY A 624 26.17 4.14 -9.59
C GLY A 624 26.22 4.65 -11.03
N LEU A 625 26.73 3.83 -11.93
CA LEU A 625 26.89 4.15 -13.36
C LEU A 625 26.06 3.17 -14.20
N LYS A 626 25.81 3.54 -15.47
CA LYS A 626 25.25 2.66 -16.51
C LYS A 626 23.99 1.91 -16.07
N GLY A 627 23.01 2.65 -15.55
CA GLY A 627 21.71 2.08 -15.12
C GLY A 627 21.62 1.76 -13.62
N ALA A 628 22.57 2.21 -12.79
CA ALA A 628 22.52 2.07 -11.33
C ALA A 628 22.42 3.43 -10.59
N GLY A 629 22.34 4.54 -11.32
CA GLY A 629 22.34 5.88 -10.74
C GLY A 629 21.13 6.17 -9.85
N HIS A 630 19.97 5.65 -10.18
CA HIS A 630 18.74 5.82 -9.41
C HIS A 630 18.79 5.08 -8.06
N TRP A 631 19.43 3.88 -8.00
CA TRP A 631 19.68 3.19 -6.72
C TRP A 631 20.68 3.99 -5.87
N ALA A 632 21.78 4.47 -6.47
CA ALA A 632 22.77 5.28 -5.75
C ALA A 632 22.17 6.60 -5.22
N ALA A 633 21.27 7.24 -5.95
CA ALA A 633 20.56 8.43 -5.50
C ALA A 633 19.68 8.14 -4.27
N ALA A 634 18.92 7.03 -4.27
CA ALA A 634 18.10 6.61 -3.14
C ALA A 634 18.96 6.22 -1.92
N VAL A 635 20.06 5.50 -2.13
CA VAL A 635 21.03 5.20 -1.06
C VAL A 635 21.59 6.47 -0.44
N ASN A 636 21.96 7.45 -1.25
CA ASN A 636 22.48 8.74 -0.77
C ASN A 636 21.49 9.46 0.14
N PHE A 637 20.19 9.44 -0.22
CA PHE A 637 19.14 9.99 0.64
C PHE A 637 19.01 9.22 1.97
N ALA A 638 18.99 7.88 1.92
CA ALA A 638 18.74 7.03 3.07
C ALA A 638 19.94 6.89 4.02
N ALA A 639 21.17 7.02 3.48
CA ALA A 639 22.43 6.87 4.23
C ALA A 639 22.76 8.10 5.11
N GLY A 640 22.11 9.24 4.90
CA GLY A 640 22.44 10.48 5.61
C GLY A 640 23.88 10.92 5.32
N ASP A 641 24.61 11.34 6.35
CA ASP A 641 25.99 11.85 6.23
C ASP A 641 27.06 10.72 6.18
N ALA A 642 26.65 9.48 5.95
CA ALA A 642 27.60 8.34 5.99
C ALA A 642 28.49 8.23 4.76
N LEU A 643 28.18 8.95 3.68
CA LEU A 643 28.92 8.92 2.42
C LEU A 643 29.78 10.17 2.23
N ASP A 644 30.99 9.98 1.73
CA ASP A 644 31.94 11.09 1.43
C ASP A 644 31.73 11.65 0.03
N ARG A 645 31.73 10.78 -0.99
CA ARG A 645 31.51 11.14 -2.38
C ARG A 645 30.42 10.23 -2.98
N VAL A 646 29.55 10.80 -3.78
CA VAL A 646 28.49 10.07 -4.49
C VAL A 646 28.54 10.45 -5.97
N VAL A 647 28.61 9.45 -6.84
CA VAL A 647 28.58 9.61 -8.30
C VAL A 647 27.41 8.84 -8.85
N ILE A 648 26.59 9.52 -9.62
CA ILE A 648 25.41 8.95 -10.25
C ILE A 648 25.38 9.24 -11.74
N GLU A 649 24.99 8.24 -12.52
CA GLU A 649 24.63 8.37 -13.93
C GLU A 649 23.19 7.90 -14.08
N THR A 650 22.27 8.84 -14.30
CA THR A 650 20.84 8.55 -14.35
C THR A 650 20.42 7.97 -15.69
N GLY A 651 21.14 8.31 -16.78
CA GLY A 651 20.76 7.92 -18.14
C GLY A 651 19.38 8.44 -18.54
N GLY A 652 18.89 9.51 -17.87
CA GLY A 652 17.56 10.07 -18.08
C GLY A 652 16.43 9.23 -17.44
N PHE A 653 16.75 8.36 -16.47
CA PHE A 653 15.74 7.60 -15.72
C PHE A 653 14.85 8.54 -14.89
N GLU A 654 13.56 8.29 -14.93
CA GLU A 654 12.54 8.91 -14.09
C GLU A 654 11.50 7.83 -13.71
N PHE A 655 11.04 7.82 -12.49
CA PHE A 655 10.07 6.83 -12.01
C PHE A 655 8.73 6.90 -12.74
N ILE A 656 8.32 8.09 -13.20
CA ILE A 656 7.11 8.27 -14.01
C ILE A 656 7.17 7.53 -15.36
N LYS A 657 8.36 7.23 -15.87
CA LYS A 657 8.57 6.53 -17.15
C LYS A 657 8.47 5.01 -17.06
N VAL A 658 8.37 4.46 -15.86
CA VAL A 658 8.17 3.02 -15.66
C VAL A 658 6.86 2.58 -16.30
N LYS A 659 6.87 1.48 -17.07
CA LYS A 659 5.73 1.06 -17.92
C LYS A 659 4.99 -0.18 -17.41
N SER A 660 5.49 -0.82 -16.35
CA SER A 660 4.88 -2.03 -15.80
C SER A 660 4.77 -1.95 -14.28
N ILE A 661 3.66 -2.42 -13.73
CA ILE A 661 3.52 -2.62 -12.28
C ILE A 661 4.41 -3.74 -11.74
N ARG A 662 5.10 -4.47 -12.63
CA ARG A 662 6.06 -5.51 -12.31
C ARG A 662 7.51 -5.13 -12.62
N ASP A 663 7.75 -3.89 -13.00
CA ASP A 663 9.10 -3.40 -13.23
C ASP A 663 9.93 -3.48 -11.94
N PRO A 664 11.16 -3.99 -11.98
CA PRO A 664 12.07 -4.03 -10.82
C PRO A 664 12.31 -2.67 -10.15
N ASP A 665 12.20 -1.60 -10.91
CA ASP A 665 12.43 -0.24 -10.45
C ASP A 665 11.13 0.53 -10.16
N LEU A 666 9.96 -0.13 -10.22
CA LEU A 666 8.71 0.48 -9.76
C LEU A 666 8.82 0.82 -8.27
N LEU A 667 8.63 2.10 -7.97
CA LEU A 667 8.62 2.61 -6.60
C LEU A 667 7.35 3.45 -6.38
N PRO A 668 6.32 2.89 -5.72
CA PRO A 668 5.10 3.64 -5.41
C PRO A 668 5.41 4.91 -4.64
N GLY A 669 4.84 6.03 -5.08
CA GLY A 669 5.02 7.34 -4.46
C GLY A 669 6.22 8.16 -4.97
N ALA A 670 7.14 7.58 -5.73
CA ALA A 670 8.36 8.27 -6.14
C ALA A 670 8.09 9.53 -6.98
N ALA A 671 7.21 9.45 -7.98
CA ALA A 671 6.86 10.60 -8.80
C ALA A 671 6.09 11.68 -8.02
N LYS A 672 5.25 11.28 -7.07
CA LYS A 672 4.50 12.20 -6.20
C LYS A 672 5.40 13.14 -5.42
N TYR A 673 6.56 12.68 -4.98
CA TYR A 673 7.49 13.46 -4.14
C TYR A 673 8.66 14.04 -4.92
N GLY A 674 8.48 14.28 -6.24
CA GLY A 674 9.41 15.01 -7.07
C GLY A 674 10.34 14.16 -7.90
N ASP A 675 10.09 12.85 -8.01
CA ASP A 675 10.83 11.93 -8.87
C ASP A 675 12.35 11.94 -8.61
N MET A 676 13.18 11.57 -9.56
CA MET A 676 14.63 11.61 -9.46
C MET A 676 15.18 13.00 -9.11
N GLY A 677 14.58 14.05 -9.68
CA GLY A 677 15.00 15.44 -9.40
C GLY A 677 14.81 15.82 -7.94
N GLY A 678 13.66 15.46 -7.35
CA GLY A 678 13.36 15.67 -5.92
C GLY A 678 14.31 14.88 -5.02
N LEU A 679 14.53 13.61 -5.33
CA LEU A 679 15.40 12.74 -4.56
C LEU A 679 16.86 13.25 -4.52
N ILE A 680 17.40 13.63 -5.69
CA ILE A 680 18.75 14.21 -5.81
C ILE A 680 18.89 15.53 -5.01
N LYS A 681 17.87 16.40 -5.12
CA LYS A 681 17.88 17.72 -4.44
C LYS A 681 17.81 17.59 -2.91
N LEU A 682 17.12 16.58 -2.40
CA LEU A 682 16.92 16.37 -0.97
C LEU A 682 18.03 15.53 -0.32
N ALA A 683 18.90 14.93 -1.11
CA ALA A 683 19.99 14.10 -0.61
C ALA A 683 20.97 14.90 0.27
N PRO A 684 21.42 14.38 1.41
CA PRO A 684 22.33 15.07 2.33
C PRO A 684 23.68 15.43 1.68
N LYS A 685 24.19 14.54 0.82
CA LYS A 685 25.42 14.78 0.06
C LYS A 685 25.05 15.12 -1.39
N ALA A 686 25.47 16.29 -1.87
CA ALA A 686 25.29 16.67 -3.27
C ALA A 686 26.04 15.68 -4.19
N PRO A 687 25.36 14.91 -5.04
CA PRO A 687 26.01 13.93 -5.87
C PRO A 687 26.69 14.58 -7.08
N TRP A 688 27.74 13.93 -7.60
CA TRP A 688 28.30 14.23 -8.91
C TRP A 688 27.43 13.53 -9.97
N VAL A 689 26.76 14.33 -10.78
CA VAL A 689 25.85 13.81 -11.83
C VAL A 689 26.64 13.71 -13.14
N VAL A 690 26.92 12.49 -13.58
CA VAL A 690 27.75 12.19 -14.78
C VAL A 690 27.06 12.67 -16.05
N ASP A 691 25.76 12.56 -16.17
CA ASP A 691 24.97 13.02 -17.33
C ASP A 691 25.19 14.53 -17.63
N GLN A 692 25.58 15.31 -16.62
CA GLN A 692 25.76 16.76 -16.72
C GLN A 692 27.26 17.16 -16.85
N LYS A 693 28.17 16.42 -16.19
CA LYS A 693 29.53 16.83 -15.95
C LYS A 693 30.59 15.85 -16.50
N GLY A 694 30.15 14.70 -17.06
CA GLY A 694 31.04 13.58 -17.35
C GLY A 694 31.60 12.94 -16.08
N LEU A 695 32.48 11.94 -16.23
CA LEU A 695 33.10 11.28 -15.08
C LEU A 695 33.99 12.28 -14.29
N PRO A 696 34.02 12.20 -12.95
CA PRO A 696 34.96 12.99 -12.15
C PRO A 696 36.40 12.49 -12.34
N ASP A 697 37.40 13.36 -12.15
CA ASP A 697 38.81 13.06 -12.43
C ASP A 697 39.37 11.87 -11.61
N TRP A 698 38.83 11.62 -10.42
CA TRP A 698 39.22 10.48 -9.61
C TRP A 698 38.65 9.13 -10.09
N LEU A 699 37.79 9.14 -11.11
CA LEU A 699 37.25 7.93 -11.79
C LEU A 699 37.78 7.80 -13.23
N LYS A 700 38.34 8.86 -13.83
CA LYS A 700 38.93 8.84 -15.19
C LYS A 700 40.25 8.03 -15.24
#